data_56278e7e848bc71c6bcef681f4bb65c0
#
_entry.id   56278e7e848bc71c6bcef681f4bb65c0
#
_cell.length_a   1.000
_cell.length_b   1.000
_cell.length_c   1.000
_cell.angle_alpha   90.00
_cell.angle_beta   90.00
_cell.angle_gamma   90.00
#
_symmetry.space_group_name_H-M   'P 1'
#
loop_
_entity.id
_entity.type
_entity.pdbx_description
1 polymer ?
#
loop_
_entity_poly.entity_id
_entity_poly.type
_entity_poly.pdbx_seq_one_letter_code
_entity_poly.pdbx_strand_id
1 'polypeptide(L)'
;MKRRIFLGSTGIAAMRAFVPVAGSDAEAAGPEPFEWKTPDLTFSFDFSADKLRQKALLPAGYTKPSDGPSVSSGVETAIHCSGEDSPDPGMKQGIGQPGARLIFVDKKEETAGKGRRLTLTHSDPVTKLRVESFYEAFDGVPVVRRWTRAINDGAANLGIEFLSSAMLHALGDGQRFDHELKIHLAANSWMSEAQWHAFRPSELGFVENERTSWSQASAGSIGSWSTEKYLPMAMVENTRLGLTWFWQIEHNGSWYWEISNNASVGQRADDVYAWLGGPDDLHSAAWKNLEPGASYRSVPVAVGCVAGGFTEGVAALTAYRRAACMRPHPDNRRCSVIFNDYMNCLSGNPTEEKELPMIEAAAKAGCEYYVIDAGWYATLREDWSQTIGAWQPSPDRWPRGLAFVLDRVKQLGMVPGLWLEPEVAGAKSQLAQEQPDSWFLVRHGKRVLKNSRYLLDFRNPEVTRYLDRVIDRLVHDFAVGYVKMDYNVDSLQGTDLNADSPGQGLLEHNRALLAWLEGLLRRYPTLIIENCGSGGGRMDYAMLSRTQVQSATDQEDYLRLPAIITGSSAAVLPEQMACWSYPLATSDPDQASFNMVTAMLCRIHQSGRLDKISGDAAAQVGNGIKLYKDVIRKHIPEALPFYPMGMPDVTNHERPVALGMRAPGWTAVAVWRLEGSDTVELPLNAANARILYPDNLGIGVEGKDGKLAIRFPRSKMGCIVVV
;
A
#
# COMPACT_ATOMS: atom_id res chain seq x y z
N MET A 1 -9.29 -59.83 18.03
CA MET A 1 -9.31 -60.65 19.27
C MET A 1 -9.60 -59.74 20.48
N LYS A 2 -10.67 -60.09 21.16
CA LYS A 2 -11.10 -59.76 22.53
C LYS A 2 -11.14 -58.30 23.00
N ARG A 3 -12.34 -57.75 22.97
CA ARG A 3 -12.91 -56.74 23.89
C ARG A 3 -12.69 -57.12 25.35
N ARG A 4 -12.42 -56.11 26.20
CA ARG A 4 -12.80 -56.18 27.63
C ARG A 4 -13.50 -54.90 28.03
N ILE A 5 -14.78 -55.09 28.37
CA ILE A 5 -15.67 -54.21 29.09
C ILE A 5 -15.28 -54.30 30.56
N PHE A 6 -15.24 -53.20 31.30
CA PHE A 6 -15.35 -53.20 32.75
C PHE A 6 -16.48 -52.22 33.18
N LEU A 7 -17.48 -52.85 33.80
CA LEU A 7 -18.60 -52.23 34.49
C LEU A 7 -18.31 -52.16 35.99
N GLY A 8 -18.63 -51.03 36.57
CA GLY A 8 -19.33 -50.99 37.86
C GLY A 8 -18.51 -50.89 39.15
N SER A 9 -18.73 -49.80 39.88
CA SER A 9 -19.21 -49.98 41.26
C SER A 9 -19.69 -48.65 41.86
N THR A 10 -20.85 -48.76 42.47
CA THR A 10 -21.62 -47.87 43.32
C THR A 10 -20.84 -47.33 44.53
N GLY A 11 -20.97 -46.05 44.83
CA GLY A 11 -20.48 -45.39 46.03
C GLY A 11 -21.44 -44.33 46.57
N ILE A 12 -22.12 -44.64 47.58
CA ILE A 12 -22.89 -44.01 48.65
C ILE A 12 -22.87 -42.47 48.71
N ALA A 13 -24.06 -41.89 48.61
CA ALA A 13 -24.36 -40.48 48.88
C ALA A 13 -24.35 -40.21 50.39
N ALA A 14 -23.55 -39.25 50.84
CA ALA A 14 -23.69 -38.65 52.16
C ALA A 14 -24.35 -37.24 52.00
N MET A 15 -25.60 -37.16 52.42
CA MET A 15 -26.32 -35.90 52.59
C MET A 15 -25.67 -35.07 53.69
N ARG A 16 -25.06 -33.91 53.36
CA ARG A 16 -24.84 -32.82 54.32
C ARG A 16 -25.86 -31.72 54.09
N ALA A 17 -26.67 -31.45 55.13
CA ALA A 17 -27.60 -30.34 55.16
C ALA A 17 -26.81 -29.01 55.13
N PHE A 18 -27.05 -28.20 54.12
CA PHE A 18 -26.60 -26.81 54.08
C PHE A 18 -27.67 -25.93 54.68
N VAL A 19 -27.27 -25.16 55.68
CA VAL A 19 -28.03 -24.03 56.21
C VAL A 19 -27.75 -22.85 55.27
N PRO A 20 -28.74 -22.16 54.72
CA PRO A 20 -28.49 -20.99 53.90
C PRO A 20 -28.13 -19.81 54.82
N VAL A 21 -26.88 -19.37 54.73
CA VAL A 21 -26.50 -18.02 55.19
C VAL A 21 -26.92 -17.07 54.08
N ALA A 22 -27.92 -16.23 54.37
CA ALA A 22 -28.28 -15.12 53.51
C ALA A 22 -27.17 -14.05 53.59
N GLY A 23 -26.19 -14.16 52.68
CA GLY A 23 -25.29 -13.09 52.32
C GLY A 23 -25.81 -12.45 51.05
N SER A 24 -26.17 -11.21 51.08
CA SER A 24 -26.48 -10.41 49.93
C SER A 24 -25.17 -10.11 49.19
N ASP A 25 -24.69 -11.06 48.37
CA ASP A 25 -23.71 -10.74 47.35
C ASP A 25 -24.46 -9.96 46.23
N ALA A 26 -24.33 -8.65 46.27
CA ALA A 26 -24.57 -7.87 45.08
C ALA A 26 -23.51 -8.37 44.06
N GLU A 27 -23.91 -9.25 43.11
CA GLU A 27 -23.11 -9.54 41.92
C GLU A 27 -22.75 -8.19 41.32
N ALA A 28 -21.48 -7.84 41.33
CA ALA A 28 -20.99 -6.69 40.60
C ALA A 28 -21.42 -6.89 39.15
N ALA A 29 -22.28 -6.01 38.67
CA ALA A 29 -22.74 -6.06 37.29
C ALA A 29 -21.49 -6.11 36.38
N GLY A 30 -21.42 -7.14 35.55
CA GLY A 30 -20.32 -7.30 34.59
C GLY A 30 -20.22 -6.07 33.64
N PRO A 31 -19.13 -5.91 32.96
CA PRO A 31 -18.98 -4.78 32.00
C PRO A 31 -20.08 -4.82 30.93
N GLU A 32 -20.67 -3.64 30.63
CA GLU A 32 -21.78 -3.53 29.69
C GLU A 32 -21.27 -3.32 28.26
N PRO A 33 -22.00 -3.84 27.23
CA PRO A 33 -21.75 -3.54 25.81
C PRO A 33 -21.70 -2.05 25.58
N PHE A 34 -20.85 -1.61 24.64
CA PHE A 34 -20.74 -0.20 24.27
C PHE A 34 -20.47 0.00 22.79
N GLU A 35 -20.72 1.22 22.33
CA GLU A 35 -20.37 1.66 20.99
C GLU A 35 -19.37 2.81 21.09
N TRP A 36 -18.39 2.78 20.20
CA TRP A 36 -17.52 3.92 19.93
C TRP A 36 -17.91 4.55 18.60
N LYS A 37 -18.41 5.79 18.66
CA LYS A 37 -18.95 6.51 17.51
C LYS A 37 -18.00 7.63 17.07
N THR A 38 -17.71 7.66 15.78
CA THR A 38 -17.14 8.80 15.10
C THR A 38 -18.22 9.45 14.25
N PRO A 39 -17.99 10.62 13.63
CA PRO A 39 -18.96 11.19 12.68
C PRO A 39 -19.34 10.25 11.54
N ASP A 40 -18.41 9.39 11.12
CA ASP A 40 -18.51 8.58 9.90
C ASP A 40 -18.70 7.08 10.16
N LEU A 41 -18.30 6.57 11.35
CA LEU A 41 -18.24 5.15 11.68
C LEU A 41 -18.75 4.85 13.08
N THR A 42 -19.29 3.64 13.25
CA THR A 42 -19.65 3.06 14.56
C THR A 42 -18.93 1.72 14.73
N PHE A 43 -18.14 1.58 15.78
CA PHE A 43 -17.66 0.30 16.30
C PHE A 43 -18.55 -0.16 17.43
N SER A 44 -19.05 -1.38 17.36
CA SER A 44 -19.86 -2.00 18.40
C SER A 44 -19.06 -3.08 19.11
N PHE A 45 -19.12 -3.06 20.43
CA PHE A 45 -18.44 -4.01 21.29
C PHE A 45 -19.42 -4.69 22.22
N ASP A 46 -19.15 -5.95 22.52
CA ASP A 46 -19.92 -6.81 23.40
C ASP A 46 -19.00 -7.50 24.42
N PHE A 47 -19.56 -8.20 25.38
CA PHE A 47 -18.80 -8.94 26.37
C PHE A 47 -19.22 -10.40 26.40
N SER A 48 -18.24 -11.29 26.53
CA SER A 48 -18.43 -12.67 26.91
C SER A 48 -17.75 -12.86 28.25
N ALA A 49 -18.53 -12.81 29.35
CA ALA A 49 -18.06 -12.63 30.71
C ALA A 49 -17.22 -11.33 30.83
N ASP A 50 -15.95 -11.42 31.20
CA ASP A 50 -15.00 -10.32 31.35
C ASP A 50 -14.16 -10.03 30.08
N LYS A 51 -14.44 -10.73 28.97
CA LYS A 51 -13.69 -10.63 27.72
C LYS A 51 -14.42 -9.72 26.76
N LEU A 52 -13.74 -8.64 26.33
CA LEU A 52 -14.25 -7.76 25.30
C LEU A 52 -14.26 -8.46 23.94
N ARG A 53 -15.34 -8.27 23.21
CA ARG A 53 -15.56 -8.78 21.85
C ARG A 53 -15.90 -7.64 20.92
N GLN A 54 -15.29 -7.62 19.73
CA GLN A 54 -15.73 -6.74 18.65
C GLN A 54 -16.91 -7.38 17.92
N LYS A 55 -18.00 -6.62 17.74
CA LYS A 55 -19.22 -7.08 17.10
C LYS A 55 -19.33 -6.64 15.66
N ALA A 56 -19.11 -5.36 15.39
CA ALA A 56 -19.22 -4.82 14.04
C ALA A 56 -18.46 -3.50 13.87
N LEU A 57 -18.09 -3.21 12.63
CA LEU A 57 -17.73 -1.90 12.13
C LEU A 57 -18.72 -1.52 11.04
N LEU A 58 -19.46 -0.43 11.21
CA LEU A 58 -20.52 0.01 10.29
C LEU A 58 -20.40 1.51 10.00
N PRO A 59 -20.92 2.00 8.87
CA PRO A 59 -21.09 3.43 8.62
C PRO A 59 -22.01 4.05 9.68
N ALA A 60 -21.74 5.28 10.10
CA ALA A 60 -22.57 5.98 11.06
C ALA A 60 -24.02 6.11 10.53
N GLY A 61 -24.98 5.78 11.38
CA GLY A 61 -26.41 5.81 11.02
C GLY A 61 -26.90 4.67 10.12
N TYR A 62 -26.03 3.70 9.77
CA TYR A 62 -26.47 2.53 9.03
C TYR A 62 -27.41 1.66 9.89
N THR A 63 -28.56 1.34 9.33
CA THR A 63 -29.53 0.44 9.95
C THR A 63 -29.48 -0.93 9.28
N LYS A 64 -29.05 -1.95 10.03
CA LYS A 64 -29.01 -3.33 9.53
C LYS A 64 -30.43 -3.80 9.19
N PRO A 65 -30.65 -4.48 8.03
CA PRO A 65 -31.91 -5.11 7.71
C PRO A 65 -32.38 -6.06 8.83
N SER A 66 -33.69 -6.10 9.11
CA SER A 66 -34.29 -6.91 10.20
C SER A 66 -34.14 -8.42 10.01
N ASP A 67 -33.96 -8.87 8.77
CA ASP A 67 -33.73 -10.25 8.35
C ASP A 67 -32.24 -10.62 8.22
N GLY A 68 -31.35 -9.68 8.61
CA GLY A 68 -29.92 -9.93 8.62
C GLY A 68 -29.53 -10.99 9.64
N PRO A 69 -28.50 -11.83 9.33
CA PRO A 69 -28.07 -12.88 10.24
C PRO A 69 -27.70 -12.32 11.62
N SER A 70 -28.01 -13.09 12.66
CA SER A 70 -27.46 -12.83 13.99
C SER A 70 -25.96 -13.13 13.90
N VAL A 71 -25.13 -12.11 14.01
CA VAL A 71 -23.67 -12.27 13.96
C VAL A 71 -23.14 -12.30 15.38
N SER A 72 -22.35 -13.31 15.70
CA SER A 72 -21.64 -13.34 16.99
C SER A 72 -20.49 -12.33 16.98
N SER A 73 -20.08 -11.93 18.16
CA SER A 73 -18.90 -11.10 18.35
C SER A 73 -17.63 -11.96 18.43
N GLY A 74 -16.54 -11.48 17.85
CA GLY A 74 -15.24 -12.14 17.88
C GLY A 74 -14.21 -11.47 18.78
N VAL A 75 -13.01 -12.04 18.87
CA VAL A 75 -11.92 -11.45 19.64
C VAL A 75 -11.56 -10.08 19.10
N GLU A 76 -11.37 -9.10 20.00
CA GLU A 76 -10.99 -7.74 19.60
C GLU A 76 -9.55 -7.69 19.09
N THR A 77 -8.67 -8.51 19.69
CA THR A 77 -7.26 -8.65 19.33
C THR A 77 -6.85 -10.11 19.36
N ALA A 78 -6.21 -10.59 18.29
CA ALA A 78 -5.63 -11.91 18.24
C ALA A 78 -4.11 -11.82 18.48
N ILE A 79 -3.62 -12.62 19.43
CA ILE A 79 -2.19 -12.77 19.76
C ILE A 79 -1.92 -14.22 20.10
N HIS A 80 -0.76 -14.70 19.66
CA HIS A 80 -0.25 -16.03 20.01
C HIS A 80 1.18 -15.94 20.54
N CYS A 81 1.45 -16.71 21.59
CA CYS A 81 2.78 -16.84 22.16
C CYS A 81 3.26 -18.28 22.11
N SER A 82 4.55 -18.46 21.91
CA SER A 82 5.20 -19.78 21.89
C SER A 82 4.91 -20.58 23.13
N GLY A 83 4.55 -21.85 22.95
CA GLY A 83 4.23 -22.78 24.04
C GLY A 83 2.82 -22.68 24.57
N GLU A 84 2.02 -21.76 24.08
CA GLU A 84 0.59 -21.66 24.37
C GLU A 84 -0.24 -22.56 23.43
N ASP A 85 -1.42 -22.98 23.86
CA ASP A 85 -2.32 -23.81 23.06
C ASP A 85 -3.01 -22.99 21.96
N SER A 86 -3.09 -23.55 20.75
CA SER A 86 -3.94 -23.01 19.67
C SER A 86 -5.16 -23.91 19.50
N PRO A 87 -6.37 -23.40 19.71
CA PRO A 87 -7.58 -24.19 19.56
C PRO A 87 -7.93 -24.51 18.10
N ASP A 88 -7.32 -23.82 17.14
CA ASP A 88 -7.47 -24.10 15.72
C ASP A 88 -6.35 -25.05 15.24
N PRO A 89 -6.70 -26.21 14.67
CA PRO A 89 -5.69 -27.15 14.18
C PRO A 89 -5.10 -26.77 12.81
N GLY A 90 -5.59 -25.69 12.19
CA GLY A 90 -5.15 -25.17 10.90
C GLY A 90 -4.15 -24.03 11.01
N MET A 91 -4.04 -23.25 9.93
CA MET A 91 -3.12 -22.12 9.83
C MET A 91 -3.76 -20.76 10.16
N LYS A 92 -5.02 -20.75 10.64
CA LYS A 92 -5.72 -19.51 10.97
C LYS A 92 -5.08 -18.79 12.15
N GLN A 93 -5.00 -17.48 12.04
CA GLN A 93 -4.50 -16.59 13.10
C GLN A 93 -5.62 -15.84 13.85
N GLY A 94 -6.88 -16.11 13.51
CA GLY A 94 -8.04 -15.46 14.14
C GLY A 94 -8.22 -15.80 15.63
N ILE A 95 -7.69 -16.91 16.10
CA ILE A 95 -7.78 -17.36 17.50
C ILE A 95 -6.40 -17.87 17.94
N GLY A 96 -5.80 -17.24 18.93
CA GLY A 96 -4.53 -17.66 19.53
C GLY A 96 -4.56 -17.48 21.05
N GLN A 97 -3.62 -18.08 21.76
CA GLN A 97 -3.42 -17.86 23.18
C GLN A 97 -2.13 -17.03 23.39
N PRO A 98 -2.17 -16.03 24.27
CA PRO A 98 -3.21 -15.71 25.27
C PRO A 98 -4.40 -14.90 24.73
N GLY A 99 -4.49 -14.57 23.43
CA GLY A 99 -5.53 -13.72 22.86
C GLY A 99 -6.96 -14.10 23.28
N ALA A 100 -7.31 -15.40 23.20
CA ALA A 100 -8.65 -15.88 23.51
C ALA A 100 -9.02 -15.81 25.03
N ARG A 101 -8.03 -15.61 25.92
CA ARG A 101 -8.26 -15.50 27.38
C ARG A 101 -7.97 -14.11 27.94
N LEU A 102 -7.66 -13.13 27.10
CA LEU A 102 -7.49 -11.73 27.52
C LEU A 102 -8.75 -11.22 28.22
N ILE A 103 -8.56 -10.60 29.38
CA ILE A 103 -9.59 -9.94 30.16
C ILE A 103 -9.55 -8.45 29.88
N PHE A 104 -10.70 -7.83 29.68
CA PHE A 104 -10.81 -6.38 29.52
C PHE A 104 -10.50 -5.68 30.84
N VAL A 105 -9.66 -4.63 30.79
CA VAL A 105 -9.22 -3.86 31.96
C VAL A 105 -9.82 -2.46 31.92
N ASP A 106 -9.67 -1.75 30.81
CA ASP A 106 -10.07 -0.34 30.73
C ASP A 106 -10.25 0.13 29.29
N LYS A 107 -10.97 1.22 29.13
CA LYS A 107 -11.05 2.01 27.89
C LYS A 107 -10.77 3.48 28.18
N LYS A 108 -9.96 4.10 27.33
CA LYS A 108 -9.63 5.52 27.40
C LYS A 108 -9.91 6.17 26.05
N GLU A 109 -10.61 7.29 26.05
CA GLU A 109 -10.77 8.14 24.87
C GLU A 109 -10.07 9.47 25.09
N GLU A 110 -9.38 9.96 24.04
CA GLU A 110 -8.65 11.22 24.07
C GLU A 110 -8.66 11.90 22.70
N THR A 111 -8.49 13.23 22.66
CA THR A 111 -8.26 13.96 21.41
C THR A 111 -6.86 13.63 20.90
N ALA A 112 -6.76 13.29 19.62
CA ALA A 112 -5.49 12.95 18.96
C ALA A 112 -5.39 13.66 17.61
N GLY A 113 -4.48 14.63 17.49
CA GLY A 113 -4.32 15.40 16.27
C GLY A 113 -5.61 16.10 15.83
N LYS A 114 -6.10 15.78 14.62
CA LYS A 114 -7.35 16.28 14.04
C LYS A 114 -8.54 15.34 14.26
N GLY A 115 -8.50 14.51 15.28
CA GLY A 115 -9.54 13.51 15.50
C GLY A 115 -9.52 12.98 16.93
N ARG A 116 -9.91 11.73 17.10
CA ARG A 116 -10.03 11.06 18.40
C ARG A 116 -9.31 9.73 18.42
N ARG A 117 -8.81 9.35 19.59
CA ARG A 117 -8.21 8.04 19.81
C ARG A 117 -8.93 7.32 20.94
N LEU A 118 -9.36 6.09 20.66
CA LEU A 118 -9.78 5.12 21.67
C LEU A 118 -8.62 4.16 21.92
N THR A 119 -8.32 3.90 23.19
CA THR A 119 -7.41 2.86 23.65
C THR A 119 -8.18 1.85 24.48
N LEU A 120 -8.09 0.57 24.12
CA LEU A 120 -8.67 -0.55 24.88
C LEU A 120 -7.52 -1.32 25.50
N THR A 121 -7.60 -1.57 26.81
CA THR A 121 -6.56 -2.26 27.57
C THR A 121 -7.08 -3.63 28.03
N HIS A 122 -6.27 -4.63 27.79
CA HIS A 122 -6.52 -6.02 28.17
C HIS A 122 -5.33 -6.56 28.98
N SER A 123 -5.57 -7.59 29.78
CA SER A 123 -4.52 -8.31 30.52
C SER A 123 -4.76 -9.80 30.46
N ASP A 124 -3.69 -10.57 30.30
CA ASP A 124 -3.73 -12.02 30.47
C ASP A 124 -3.49 -12.40 31.92
N PRO A 125 -4.43 -13.08 32.59
CA PRO A 125 -4.30 -13.45 34.02
C PRO A 125 -3.17 -14.47 34.26
N VAL A 126 -2.73 -15.21 33.23
CA VAL A 126 -1.70 -16.26 33.35
C VAL A 126 -0.31 -15.68 33.19
N THR A 127 -0.02 -15.13 32.00
CA THR A 127 1.32 -14.65 31.66
C THR A 127 1.60 -13.24 32.12
N LYS A 128 0.56 -12.49 32.56
CA LYS A 128 0.60 -11.06 32.89
C LYS A 128 0.95 -10.19 31.64
N LEU A 129 0.72 -10.71 30.44
CA LEU A 129 0.80 -9.93 29.23
C LEU A 129 -0.31 -8.86 29.23
N ARG A 130 0.05 -7.60 29.06
CA ARG A 130 -0.88 -6.50 28.83
C ARG A 130 -0.92 -6.16 27.36
N VAL A 131 -2.13 -6.00 26.81
CA VAL A 131 -2.35 -5.68 25.41
C VAL A 131 -3.17 -4.40 25.32
N GLU A 132 -2.68 -3.45 24.56
CA GLU A 132 -3.34 -2.17 24.29
C GLU A 132 -3.66 -2.07 22.79
N SER A 133 -4.94 -1.93 22.47
CA SER A 133 -5.44 -1.74 21.10
C SER A 133 -5.79 -0.28 20.89
N PHE A 134 -5.26 0.31 19.84
CA PHE A 134 -5.43 1.72 19.51
C PHE A 134 -6.33 1.87 18.27
N TYR A 135 -7.28 2.80 18.36
CA TYR A 135 -8.21 3.20 17.33
C TYR A 135 -8.09 4.72 17.14
N GLU A 136 -7.54 5.17 16.02
CA GLU A 136 -7.37 6.59 15.73
C GLU A 136 -8.26 6.99 14.57
N ALA A 137 -9.27 7.80 14.84
CA ALA A 137 -10.23 8.32 13.87
C ALA A 137 -9.84 9.73 13.43
N PHE A 138 -10.24 10.09 12.22
CA PHE A 138 -10.00 11.39 11.60
C PHE A 138 -11.36 11.99 11.18
N ASP A 139 -11.61 13.24 11.55
CA ASP A 139 -12.90 13.87 11.30
C ASP A 139 -13.21 14.00 9.79
N GLY A 140 -14.42 13.59 9.39
CA GLY A 140 -14.89 13.61 8.01
C GLY A 140 -14.30 12.50 7.10
N VAL A 141 -13.72 11.45 7.70
CA VAL A 141 -13.13 10.33 6.96
C VAL A 141 -13.61 9.00 7.54
N PRO A 142 -14.29 8.14 6.74
CA PRO A 142 -14.83 6.87 7.22
C PRO A 142 -13.73 5.78 7.35
N VAL A 143 -12.62 6.13 8.00
CA VAL A 143 -11.45 5.27 8.21
C VAL A 143 -10.92 5.46 9.62
N VAL A 144 -10.54 4.36 10.26
CA VAL A 144 -9.84 4.33 11.54
C VAL A 144 -8.49 3.65 11.36
N ARG A 145 -7.43 4.29 11.82
CA ARG A 145 -6.09 3.72 11.87
C ARG A 145 -5.92 2.91 13.14
N ARG A 146 -5.50 1.66 13.01
CA ARG A 146 -5.37 0.71 14.10
C ARG A 146 -3.94 0.17 14.23
N TRP A 147 -3.54 -0.10 15.47
CA TRP A 147 -2.36 -0.89 15.84
C TRP A 147 -2.54 -1.44 17.25
N THR A 148 -1.72 -2.41 17.60
CA THR A 148 -1.73 -3.05 18.92
C THR A 148 -0.35 -2.94 19.56
N ARG A 149 -0.28 -2.85 20.86
CA ARG A 149 0.93 -2.92 21.68
C ARG A 149 0.81 -4.01 22.72
N ALA A 150 1.71 -4.97 22.70
CA ALA A 150 1.87 -6.00 23.71
C ALA A 150 2.98 -5.58 24.66
N ILE A 151 2.77 -5.73 25.98
CA ILE A 151 3.70 -5.33 27.04
C ILE A 151 3.79 -6.51 28.02
N ASN A 152 5.01 -6.96 28.30
CA ASN A 152 5.25 -8.05 29.24
C ASN A 152 5.36 -7.50 30.67
N ASP A 153 4.25 -7.46 31.39
CA ASP A 153 4.23 -7.09 32.81
C ASP A 153 4.54 -8.31 33.73
N GLY A 154 4.81 -9.48 33.16
CA GLY A 154 5.18 -10.70 33.86
C GLY A 154 6.67 -10.79 34.18
N ALA A 155 7.09 -11.94 34.74
CA ALA A 155 8.45 -12.20 35.18
C ALA A 155 9.23 -13.14 34.23
N ALA A 156 8.58 -13.74 33.24
CA ALA A 156 9.18 -14.65 32.26
C ALA A 156 9.18 -14.04 30.87
N ASN A 157 10.13 -14.42 30.03
CA ASN A 157 10.13 -14.06 28.60
C ASN A 157 8.92 -14.67 27.90
N LEU A 158 8.36 -13.93 26.94
CA LEU A 158 7.25 -14.38 26.10
C LEU A 158 7.70 -14.32 24.63
N GLY A 159 7.57 -15.42 23.90
CA GLY A 159 7.80 -15.47 22.47
C GLY A 159 6.52 -15.10 21.72
N ILE A 160 6.42 -13.90 21.16
CA ILE A 160 5.27 -13.50 20.35
C ILE A 160 5.46 -14.02 18.93
N GLU A 161 4.58 -14.90 18.47
CA GLU A 161 4.59 -15.47 17.12
C GLU A 161 3.72 -14.69 16.15
N PHE A 162 2.57 -14.18 16.60
CA PHE A 162 1.79 -13.17 15.86
C PHE A 162 1.04 -12.20 16.80
N LEU A 163 0.79 -11.01 16.28
CA LEU A 163 -0.01 -9.97 16.93
C LEU A 163 -0.83 -9.24 15.87
N SER A 164 -2.16 -9.36 15.91
CA SER A 164 -3.01 -8.63 14.99
C SER A 164 -2.88 -7.11 15.20
N SER A 165 -2.88 -6.37 14.10
CA SER A 165 -3.03 -4.91 14.12
C SER A 165 -4.50 -4.51 14.19
N ALA A 166 -5.36 -5.30 13.56
CA ALA A 166 -6.81 -5.14 13.60
C ALA A 166 -7.51 -6.48 13.36
N MET A 167 -8.69 -6.62 13.97
CA MET A 167 -9.70 -7.62 13.62
C MET A 167 -10.92 -6.89 13.09
N LEU A 168 -11.59 -7.46 12.10
CA LEU A 168 -12.91 -7.04 11.65
C LEU A 168 -13.86 -8.23 11.74
N HIS A 169 -15.08 -8.01 12.21
CA HIS A 169 -16.10 -9.04 12.37
C HIS A 169 -17.40 -8.63 11.68
N ALA A 170 -18.31 -9.57 11.54
CA ALA A 170 -19.62 -9.38 10.91
C ALA A 170 -19.56 -8.99 9.44
N LEU A 171 -18.55 -9.46 8.70
CA LEU A 171 -18.44 -9.22 7.25
C LEU A 171 -19.51 -9.98 6.45
N GLY A 172 -20.01 -11.09 7.00
CA GLY A 172 -21.05 -11.94 6.40
C GLY A 172 -21.56 -13.00 7.36
N ASP A 173 -22.55 -13.76 6.92
CA ASP A 173 -23.02 -14.96 7.60
C ASP A 173 -21.93 -16.03 7.58
N GLY A 174 -21.56 -16.56 8.73
CA GLY A 174 -20.48 -17.54 8.86
C GLY A 174 -20.68 -18.85 8.07
N GLN A 175 -21.87 -19.10 7.55
CA GLN A 175 -22.23 -20.32 6.83
C GLN A 175 -22.66 -20.11 5.37
N ARG A 176 -23.18 -18.93 5.04
CA ARG A 176 -23.77 -18.60 3.73
C ARG A 176 -23.23 -17.27 3.23
N PHE A 177 -22.02 -17.27 2.72
CA PHE A 177 -21.31 -16.04 2.33
C PHE A 177 -20.86 -16.04 0.87
N ASP A 178 -20.77 -17.18 0.19
CA ASP A 178 -20.11 -17.28 -1.13
C ASP A 178 -20.81 -16.46 -2.22
N HIS A 179 -22.16 -16.35 -2.15
CA HIS A 179 -22.93 -15.57 -3.11
C HIS A 179 -23.15 -14.10 -2.68
N GLU A 180 -22.88 -13.78 -1.43
CA GLU A 180 -23.09 -12.43 -0.89
C GLU A 180 -21.83 -11.60 -0.91
N LEU A 181 -20.65 -12.22 -0.74
CA LEU A 181 -19.38 -11.53 -0.63
C LEU A 181 -18.63 -11.52 -1.95
N LYS A 182 -17.98 -10.39 -2.21
CA LYS A 182 -16.92 -10.24 -3.21
C LYS A 182 -15.67 -9.75 -2.53
N ILE A 183 -14.57 -10.43 -2.73
CA ILE A 183 -13.26 -10.05 -2.22
C ILE A 183 -12.50 -9.38 -3.36
N HIS A 184 -12.30 -8.08 -3.25
CA HIS A 184 -11.50 -7.31 -4.19
C HIS A 184 -10.03 -7.37 -3.76
N LEU A 185 -9.20 -7.96 -4.60
CA LEU A 185 -7.78 -8.16 -4.40
C LEU A 185 -7.01 -7.74 -5.65
N ALA A 186 -5.91 -7.04 -5.48
CA ALA A 186 -5.02 -6.67 -6.58
C ALA A 186 -3.77 -7.55 -6.58
N ALA A 187 -3.63 -8.37 -7.60
CA ALA A 187 -2.34 -8.96 -7.93
C ALA A 187 -1.37 -7.84 -8.37
N ASN A 188 -0.11 -7.99 -8.00
CA ASN A 188 0.91 -7.01 -8.33
C ASN A 188 2.18 -7.76 -8.74
N SER A 189 2.75 -7.37 -9.86
CA SER A 189 4.03 -7.90 -10.29
C SER A 189 4.74 -6.85 -11.14
N TRP A 190 6.06 -6.99 -11.26
CA TRP A 190 6.86 -6.11 -12.09
C TRP A 190 6.30 -6.00 -13.51
N MET A 191 6.10 -4.79 -14.00
CA MET A 191 5.51 -4.45 -15.31
C MET A 191 4.04 -4.88 -15.52
N SER A 192 3.35 -5.26 -14.45
CA SER A 192 1.91 -5.62 -14.45
C SER A 192 1.31 -5.32 -13.08
N GLU A 193 1.53 -4.11 -12.60
CA GLU A 193 1.13 -3.68 -11.27
C GLU A 193 -0.39 -3.49 -11.15
N ALA A 194 -0.89 -3.63 -9.95
CA ALA A 194 -2.24 -3.29 -9.51
C ALA A 194 -3.39 -3.90 -10.36
N GLN A 195 -3.32 -5.20 -10.63
CA GLN A 195 -4.35 -5.93 -11.37
C GLN A 195 -5.46 -6.37 -10.42
N TRP A 196 -6.53 -5.59 -10.35
CA TRP A 196 -7.68 -5.82 -9.48
C TRP A 196 -8.67 -6.82 -10.06
N HIS A 197 -9.08 -7.77 -9.21
CA HIS A 197 -10.18 -8.70 -9.48
C HIS A 197 -11.14 -8.77 -8.29
N ALA A 198 -12.40 -9.03 -8.59
CA ALA A 198 -13.42 -9.32 -7.59
C ALA A 198 -13.68 -10.83 -7.59
N PHE A 199 -13.29 -11.50 -6.52
CA PHE A 199 -13.41 -12.94 -6.35
C PHE A 199 -14.59 -13.27 -5.45
N ARG A 200 -15.28 -14.38 -5.74
CA ARG A 200 -16.09 -15.04 -4.72
C ARG A 200 -15.15 -15.70 -3.69
N PRO A 201 -15.56 -15.80 -2.42
CA PRO A 201 -14.75 -16.46 -1.40
C PRO A 201 -14.23 -17.84 -1.81
N SER A 202 -15.09 -18.67 -2.43
CA SER A 202 -14.73 -20.03 -2.89
C SER A 202 -13.62 -20.05 -3.95
N GLU A 203 -13.50 -19.03 -4.78
CA GLU A 203 -12.43 -18.91 -5.79
C GLU A 203 -11.05 -18.68 -5.17
N LEU A 204 -11.01 -18.22 -3.91
CA LEU A 204 -9.79 -18.04 -3.11
C LEU A 204 -9.57 -19.15 -2.06
N GLY A 205 -10.38 -20.22 -2.10
CA GLY A 205 -10.28 -21.34 -1.16
C GLY A 205 -11.07 -21.16 0.14
N PHE A 206 -11.78 -20.05 0.32
CA PHE A 206 -12.68 -19.84 1.45
C PHE A 206 -14.07 -20.37 1.07
N VAL A 207 -14.33 -21.63 1.38
CA VAL A 207 -15.56 -22.34 0.98
C VAL A 207 -16.54 -22.44 2.13
N GLU A 208 -17.83 -22.35 1.80
CA GLU A 208 -18.91 -22.60 2.74
C GLU A 208 -18.85 -24.03 3.25
N ASN A 209 -18.81 -24.19 4.56
CA ASN A 209 -18.82 -25.50 5.19
C ASN A 209 -19.41 -25.40 6.60
N GLU A 210 -20.32 -26.30 6.91
CA GLU A 210 -21.01 -26.31 8.20
C GLU A 210 -20.10 -26.72 9.39
N ARG A 211 -18.94 -27.31 9.14
CA ARG A 211 -18.15 -27.99 10.19
C ARG A 211 -16.64 -27.87 10.08
N THR A 212 -16.08 -27.15 9.13
CA THR A 212 -14.62 -27.05 9.03
C THR A 212 -14.11 -25.67 9.30
N SER A 213 -12.99 -25.65 9.99
CA SER A 213 -12.30 -24.45 10.41
C SER A 213 -11.08 -24.10 9.54
N TRP A 214 -10.73 -24.87 8.50
CA TRP A 214 -9.46 -24.68 7.77
C TRP A 214 -9.58 -23.81 6.53
N SER A 215 -10.80 -23.45 6.17
CA SER A 215 -11.10 -22.70 4.97
C SER A 215 -10.81 -21.21 5.21
N GLN A 216 -9.98 -20.61 4.35
CA GLN A 216 -9.63 -19.18 4.41
C GLN A 216 -9.26 -18.65 3.04
N ALA A 217 -9.47 -17.32 2.85
CA ALA A 217 -8.84 -16.53 1.80
C ALA A 217 -7.76 -15.66 2.43
N SER A 218 -6.58 -15.59 1.85
CA SER A 218 -5.50 -14.81 2.43
C SER A 218 -4.56 -14.23 1.36
N ALA A 219 -3.86 -13.15 1.71
CA ALA A 219 -2.73 -12.66 0.95
C ALA A 219 -1.66 -12.08 1.87
N GLY A 220 -0.44 -12.02 1.35
CA GLY A 220 0.72 -11.49 2.08
C GLY A 220 1.85 -11.15 1.14
N SER A 221 2.84 -10.46 1.68
CA SER A 221 4.14 -10.25 1.06
C SER A 221 5.24 -10.59 2.06
N ILE A 222 6.37 -11.07 1.55
CA ILE A 222 7.55 -11.42 2.34
C ILE A 222 8.73 -10.60 1.81
N GLY A 223 9.51 -10.03 2.72
CA GLY A 223 10.66 -9.24 2.33
C GLY A 223 10.41 -7.74 2.40
N SER A 224 11.19 -6.97 1.66
CA SER A 224 11.14 -5.51 1.64
C SER A 224 10.47 -4.91 0.39
N TRP A 225 10.00 -5.76 -0.53
CA TRP A 225 9.04 -5.36 -1.56
C TRP A 225 7.62 -5.62 -1.05
N SER A 226 7.07 -4.65 -0.35
CA SER A 226 5.74 -4.74 0.29
C SER A 226 4.59 -4.99 -0.68
N THR A 227 4.81 -4.77 -1.97
CA THR A 227 3.81 -4.96 -3.04
C THR A 227 4.29 -5.90 -4.15
N GLU A 228 5.20 -6.85 -3.86
CA GLU A 228 5.74 -7.74 -4.89
C GLU A 228 4.69 -8.65 -5.54
N LYS A 229 3.80 -9.23 -4.74
CA LYS A 229 2.80 -10.21 -5.20
C LYS A 229 1.37 -9.66 -5.17
N TYR A 230 1.06 -8.91 -4.14
CA TYR A 230 -0.25 -8.29 -3.93
C TYR A 230 -0.08 -6.89 -3.35
N LEU A 231 -1.04 -6.02 -3.58
CA LEU A 231 -1.11 -4.76 -2.85
C LEU A 231 -1.48 -5.03 -1.37
N PRO A 232 -0.90 -4.27 -0.39
CA PRO A 232 -1.18 -4.44 1.04
C PRO A 232 -2.57 -3.91 1.42
N MET A 233 -3.57 -4.22 0.62
CA MET A 233 -4.95 -3.77 0.78
C MET A 233 -5.92 -4.75 0.12
N ALA A 234 -7.13 -4.81 0.64
CA ALA A 234 -8.24 -5.51 0.01
C ALA A 234 -9.57 -4.89 0.47
N MET A 235 -10.66 -5.30 -0.18
CA MET A 235 -12.02 -4.90 0.17
C MET A 235 -12.93 -6.12 0.16
N VAL A 236 -13.87 -6.15 1.10
CA VAL A 236 -14.95 -7.15 1.16
C VAL A 236 -16.26 -6.43 0.94
N GLU A 237 -16.84 -6.60 -0.23
CA GLU A 237 -18.17 -6.09 -0.59
C GLU A 237 -19.22 -7.13 -0.23
N ASN A 238 -20.15 -6.79 0.66
CA ASN A 238 -21.33 -7.58 0.93
C ASN A 238 -22.50 -7.01 0.11
N THR A 239 -22.86 -7.69 -0.98
CA THR A 239 -23.86 -7.20 -1.93
C THR A 239 -25.27 -7.20 -1.36
N ARG A 240 -25.58 -8.06 -0.37
CA ARG A 240 -26.87 -8.09 0.30
C ARG A 240 -27.06 -6.95 1.28
N LEU A 241 -25.99 -6.57 1.98
CA LEU A 241 -26.01 -5.46 2.93
C LEU A 241 -25.78 -4.10 2.25
N GLY A 242 -25.26 -4.10 1.02
CA GLY A 242 -24.84 -2.88 0.32
C GLY A 242 -23.67 -2.17 1.02
N LEU A 243 -22.78 -2.93 1.65
CA LEU A 243 -21.64 -2.44 2.41
C LEU A 243 -20.33 -2.96 1.85
N THR A 244 -19.29 -2.15 1.97
CA THR A 244 -17.92 -2.54 1.66
C THR A 244 -16.99 -2.21 2.83
N TRP A 245 -16.42 -3.23 3.45
CA TRP A 245 -15.29 -3.11 4.37
C TRP A 245 -14.01 -3.13 3.59
N PHE A 246 -13.03 -2.36 4.03
CA PHE A 246 -11.74 -2.28 3.37
C PHE A 246 -10.62 -2.03 4.37
N TRP A 247 -9.39 -2.36 3.96
CA TRP A 247 -8.19 -2.10 4.75
C TRP A 247 -6.99 -1.77 3.87
N GLN A 248 -6.00 -1.13 4.51
CA GLN A 248 -4.68 -0.82 3.98
C GLN A 248 -3.65 -1.06 5.07
N ILE A 249 -2.70 -1.97 4.85
CA ILE A 249 -1.59 -2.23 5.77
C ILE A 249 -0.48 -1.22 5.47
N GLU A 250 -0.08 -0.43 6.48
CA GLU A 250 0.86 0.68 6.32
C GLU A 250 2.26 0.26 6.77
N HIS A 251 2.85 -0.66 6.01
CA HIS A 251 4.17 -1.22 6.27
C HIS A 251 4.96 -1.41 4.97
N ASN A 252 6.25 -1.08 4.99
CA ASN A 252 7.17 -1.17 3.86
C ASN A 252 7.97 -2.50 3.85
N GLY A 253 7.38 -3.56 4.36
CA GLY A 253 7.97 -4.91 4.42
C GLY A 253 6.92 -5.98 4.45
N SER A 254 7.23 -7.11 5.07
CA SER A 254 6.34 -8.27 5.16
C SER A 254 5.03 -7.96 5.88
N TRP A 255 3.93 -8.48 5.36
CA TRP A 255 2.59 -8.35 5.92
C TRP A 255 1.73 -9.54 5.52
N TYR A 256 0.66 -9.75 6.30
CA TYR A 256 -0.32 -10.80 6.05
C TYR A 256 -1.72 -10.34 6.44
N TRP A 257 -2.73 -10.85 5.75
CA TRP A 257 -4.13 -10.81 6.14
C TRP A 257 -4.85 -12.10 5.74
N GLU A 258 -5.88 -12.46 6.52
CA GLU A 258 -6.78 -13.56 6.19
C GLU A 258 -8.24 -13.16 6.39
N ILE A 259 -9.13 -13.73 5.58
CA ILE A 259 -10.57 -13.73 5.76
C ILE A 259 -10.97 -15.18 5.99
N SER A 260 -11.70 -15.42 7.08
CA SER A 260 -12.17 -16.75 7.42
C SER A 260 -13.45 -16.67 8.25
N ASN A 261 -13.96 -17.80 8.66
CA ASN A 261 -15.06 -17.88 9.62
C ASN A 261 -14.58 -18.38 10.99
N ASN A 262 -15.40 -18.15 12.02
CA ASN A 262 -15.11 -18.56 13.40
C ASN A 262 -15.47 -20.03 13.69
N ALA A 263 -15.70 -20.86 12.66
CA ALA A 263 -15.95 -22.28 12.85
C ALA A 263 -14.76 -22.96 13.53
N SER A 264 -15.05 -23.75 14.55
CA SER A 264 -14.10 -24.69 15.17
C SER A 264 -14.58 -26.13 15.01
N VAL A 265 -13.71 -27.10 15.30
CA VAL A 265 -14.03 -28.51 15.14
C VAL A 265 -15.32 -28.86 15.92
N GLY A 266 -16.37 -29.28 15.19
CA GLY A 266 -17.67 -29.65 15.74
C GLY A 266 -18.61 -28.48 16.06
N GLN A 267 -18.22 -27.23 15.82
CA GLN A 267 -19.07 -26.05 16.00
C GLN A 267 -19.42 -25.42 14.64
N ARG A 268 -20.59 -24.78 14.59
CA ARG A 268 -21.02 -24.02 13.42
C ARG A 268 -20.38 -22.63 13.44
N ALA A 269 -20.02 -22.13 12.26
CA ALA A 269 -19.64 -20.75 12.10
C ALA A 269 -20.89 -19.84 12.14
N ASP A 270 -20.76 -18.71 12.78
CA ASP A 270 -21.77 -17.65 12.84
C ASP A 270 -21.21 -16.26 12.51
N ASP A 271 -19.92 -16.19 12.17
CA ASP A 271 -19.21 -14.94 11.84
C ASP A 271 -18.19 -15.17 10.73
N VAL A 272 -18.09 -14.20 9.81
CA VAL A 272 -16.95 -14.03 8.90
C VAL A 272 -16.10 -12.88 9.40
N TYR A 273 -14.83 -13.15 9.64
CA TYR A 273 -13.87 -12.17 10.15
C TYR A 273 -12.73 -11.91 9.15
N ALA A 274 -12.05 -10.77 9.33
CA ALA A 274 -10.72 -10.53 8.77
C ALA A 274 -9.71 -10.31 9.89
N TRP A 275 -8.56 -10.99 9.82
CA TRP A 275 -7.36 -10.75 10.60
C TRP A 275 -6.37 -9.95 9.76
N LEU A 276 -5.80 -8.87 10.33
CA LEU A 276 -4.91 -7.96 9.62
C LEU A 276 -3.66 -7.72 10.45
N GLY A 277 -2.47 -7.90 9.86
CA GLY A 277 -1.22 -7.72 10.57
C GLY A 277 0.01 -7.45 9.72
N GLY A 278 1.11 -7.22 10.41
CA GLY A 278 2.44 -7.13 9.84
C GLY A 278 3.10 -8.50 9.71
N PRO A 279 4.44 -8.55 9.82
CA PRO A 279 5.16 -9.81 9.81
C PRO A 279 4.82 -10.69 11.02
N ASP A 280 4.78 -12.00 10.80
CA ASP A 280 4.53 -13.04 11.79
C ASP A 280 5.51 -14.22 11.60
N ASP A 281 5.50 -15.17 12.54
CA ASP A 281 6.40 -16.31 12.49
C ASP A 281 6.08 -17.22 11.30
N LEU A 282 4.82 -17.56 11.09
CA LEU A 282 4.39 -18.54 10.09
C LEU A 282 4.70 -18.11 8.66
N HIS A 283 4.45 -16.84 8.31
CA HIS A 283 4.52 -16.36 6.93
C HIS A 283 5.82 -15.64 6.59
N SER A 284 6.52 -15.09 7.59
CA SER A 284 7.72 -14.26 7.34
C SER A 284 8.88 -14.49 8.31
N ALA A 285 8.86 -15.59 9.06
CA ALA A 285 9.86 -15.94 10.08
C ALA A 285 10.12 -14.78 11.06
N ALA A 286 9.04 -14.13 11.53
CA ALA A 286 9.11 -12.97 12.40
C ALA A 286 8.46 -13.25 13.76
N TRP A 287 9.27 -13.56 14.75
CA TRP A 287 8.86 -13.66 16.16
C TRP A 287 9.66 -12.69 17.00
N LYS A 288 9.09 -12.31 18.16
CA LYS A 288 9.73 -11.42 19.11
C LYS A 288 9.79 -12.04 20.50
N ASN A 289 11.01 -12.19 21.04
CA ASN A 289 11.20 -12.49 22.44
C ASN A 289 10.99 -11.23 23.28
N LEU A 290 9.89 -11.21 24.03
CA LEU A 290 9.50 -10.07 24.83
C LEU A 290 9.95 -10.28 26.27
N GLU A 291 11.04 -9.66 26.66
CA GLU A 291 11.58 -9.68 28.02
C GLU A 291 10.62 -9.00 29.02
N PRO A 292 10.71 -9.30 30.31
CA PRO A 292 9.99 -8.58 31.35
C PRO A 292 10.18 -7.07 31.26
N GLY A 293 9.07 -6.30 31.26
CA GLY A 293 9.05 -4.86 31.10
C GLY A 293 9.18 -4.35 29.66
N ALA A 294 9.50 -5.21 28.71
CA ALA A 294 9.60 -4.84 27.30
C ALA A 294 8.23 -4.72 26.61
N SER A 295 8.19 -4.03 25.47
CA SER A 295 6.98 -3.93 24.66
C SER A 295 7.24 -4.17 23.16
N TYR A 296 6.23 -4.70 22.48
CA TYR A 296 6.20 -4.89 21.05
C TYR A 296 4.97 -4.21 20.43
N ARG A 297 5.16 -3.48 19.35
CA ARG A 297 4.08 -2.80 18.62
C ARG A 297 3.90 -3.41 17.23
N SER A 298 2.66 -3.73 16.88
CA SER A 298 2.31 -4.17 15.52
C SER A 298 2.47 -3.03 14.49
N VAL A 299 2.41 -3.35 13.21
CA VAL A 299 2.39 -2.33 12.14
C VAL A 299 1.02 -1.64 12.09
N PRO A 300 0.92 -0.37 11.67
CA PRO A 300 -0.37 0.28 11.53
C PRO A 300 -1.19 -0.30 10.36
N VAL A 301 -2.51 -0.33 10.53
CA VAL A 301 -3.49 -0.71 9.51
C VAL A 301 -4.64 0.30 9.51
N ALA A 302 -4.98 0.85 8.36
CA ALA A 302 -6.21 1.61 8.18
C ALA A 302 -7.35 0.66 7.86
N VAL A 303 -8.50 0.80 8.55
CA VAL A 303 -9.72 0.02 8.31
C VAL A 303 -10.92 0.94 8.18
N GLY A 304 -11.88 0.59 7.34
CA GLY A 304 -13.10 1.38 7.16
C GLY A 304 -14.27 0.54 6.65
N CYS A 305 -15.43 1.18 6.62
CA CYS A 305 -16.66 0.63 6.06
C CYS A 305 -17.48 1.74 5.43
N VAL A 306 -17.99 1.51 4.22
CA VAL A 306 -18.86 2.45 3.50
C VAL A 306 -20.09 1.76 2.95
N ALA A 307 -21.16 2.52 2.76
CA ALA A 307 -22.26 2.11 1.89
C ALA A 307 -21.81 2.19 0.43
N GLY A 308 -22.13 1.19 -0.37
CA GLY A 308 -21.72 1.09 -1.78
C GLY A 308 -20.69 0.00 -2.02
N GLY A 309 -19.98 0.10 -3.14
CA GLY A 309 -19.06 -0.92 -3.63
C GLY A 309 -17.59 -0.48 -3.62
N PHE A 310 -16.83 -1.08 -4.52
CA PHE A 310 -15.38 -0.86 -4.67
C PHE A 310 -14.99 0.62 -4.83
N THR A 311 -15.71 1.37 -5.68
CA THR A 311 -15.39 2.79 -5.95
C THR A 311 -15.52 3.66 -4.70
N GLU A 312 -16.55 3.43 -3.87
CA GLU A 312 -16.77 4.16 -2.62
C GLU A 312 -15.68 3.82 -1.59
N GLY A 313 -15.24 2.56 -1.54
CA GLY A 313 -14.09 2.14 -0.72
C GLY A 313 -12.79 2.83 -1.14
N VAL A 314 -12.52 2.92 -2.44
CA VAL A 314 -11.35 3.66 -2.98
C VAL A 314 -11.45 5.15 -2.65
N ALA A 315 -12.63 5.76 -2.79
CA ALA A 315 -12.83 7.16 -2.46
C ALA A 315 -12.55 7.45 -0.97
N ALA A 316 -13.02 6.58 -0.07
CA ALA A 316 -12.76 6.67 1.37
C ALA A 316 -11.26 6.57 1.70
N LEU A 317 -10.55 5.60 1.13
CA LEU A 317 -9.10 5.46 1.30
C LEU A 317 -8.34 6.65 0.70
N THR A 318 -8.78 7.19 -0.44
CA THR A 318 -8.17 8.37 -1.05
C THR A 318 -8.31 9.60 -0.13
N ALA A 319 -9.49 9.82 0.45
CA ALA A 319 -9.71 10.88 1.44
C ALA A 319 -8.84 10.69 2.70
N TYR A 320 -8.78 9.46 3.23
CA TYR A 320 -7.93 9.11 4.37
C TYR A 320 -6.45 9.38 4.10
N ARG A 321 -5.94 8.93 2.97
CA ARG A 321 -4.53 9.11 2.58
C ARG A 321 -4.14 10.59 2.56
N ARG A 322 -5.02 11.46 2.05
CA ARG A 322 -4.83 12.93 2.05
C ARG A 322 -4.90 13.54 3.44
N ALA A 323 -5.87 13.11 4.25
CA ALA A 323 -6.10 13.69 5.57
C ALA A 323 -5.06 13.25 6.61
N ALA A 324 -4.62 11.98 6.57
CA ALA A 324 -3.90 11.31 7.64
C ALA A 324 -2.51 10.79 7.29
N CYS A 325 -2.28 10.40 6.03
CA CYS A 325 -1.02 9.74 5.64
C CYS A 325 -0.05 10.69 4.95
N MET A 326 -0.49 11.36 3.89
CA MET A 326 0.39 12.18 3.06
C MET A 326 0.93 13.38 3.85
N ARG A 327 2.26 13.52 3.87
CA ARG A 327 2.88 14.73 4.39
C ARG A 327 2.60 15.89 3.43
N PRO A 328 2.05 17.02 3.91
CA PRO A 328 1.81 18.18 3.06
C PRO A 328 3.12 18.68 2.42
N HIS A 329 3.14 18.77 1.11
CA HIS A 329 4.26 19.32 0.34
C HIS A 329 3.73 20.21 -0.80
N PRO A 330 4.34 21.38 -1.08
CA PRO A 330 3.85 22.29 -2.13
C PRO A 330 3.80 21.64 -3.50
N ASP A 331 4.71 20.72 -3.80
CA ASP A 331 4.78 20.03 -5.09
C ASP A 331 3.59 19.08 -5.34
N ASN A 332 3.04 18.43 -4.31
CA ASN A 332 1.84 17.61 -4.45
C ASN A 332 0.59 18.42 -4.83
N ARG A 333 0.59 19.73 -4.51
CA ARG A 333 -0.47 20.66 -5.00
C ARG A 333 -0.17 21.15 -6.40
N ARG A 334 1.11 21.34 -6.74
CA ARG A 334 1.52 21.85 -8.05
C ARG A 334 1.53 20.76 -9.12
N CYS A 335 1.73 19.51 -8.75
CA CYS A 335 1.83 18.36 -9.65
C CYS A 335 2.76 18.64 -10.83
N SER A 336 4.02 19.00 -10.52
CA SER A 336 4.98 19.42 -11.53
C SER A 336 5.31 18.30 -12.51
N VAL A 337 5.56 18.67 -13.77
CA VAL A 337 5.92 17.76 -14.86
C VAL A 337 7.38 17.34 -14.74
N ILE A 338 7.60 16.04 -14.72
CA ILE A 338 8.93 15.43 -14.55
C ILE A 338 9.43 14.93 -15.90
N PHE A 339 10.72 15.09 -16.19
CA PHE A 339 11.45 14.34 -17.21
C PHE A 339 12.48 13.44 -16.54
N ASN A 340 12.59 12.19 -17.01
CA ASN A 340 13.58 11.21 -16.57
C ASN A 340 14.20 10.54 -17.79
N ASP A 341 15.52 10.33 -17.76
CA ASP A 341 16.29 9.87 -18.91
C ASP A 341 16.42 8.35 -19.05
N TYR A 342 15.73 7.55 -18.22
CA TYR A 342 15.95 6.10 -18.20
C TYR A 342 15.06 5.34 -19.19
N MET A 343 13.73 5.29 -18.93
CA MET A 343 12.78 4.44 -19.65
C MET A 343 12.60 4.86 -21.10
N ASN A 344 12.79 3.91 -22.04
CA ASN A 344 12.73 4.19 -23.48
C ASN A 344 13.66 5.35 -23.91
N CYS A 345 14.72 5.60 -23.18
CA CYS A 345 15.61 6.74 -23.35
C CYS A 345 17.09 6.33 -23.32
N LEU A 346 17.83 6.51 -22.24
CA LEU A 346 19.25 6.20 -22.13
C LEU A 346 19.58 4.89 -21.39
N SER A 347 18.61 4.33 -20.66
CA SER A 347 18.70 3.03 -19.99
C SER A 347 19.98 2.85 -19.17
N GLY A 348 20.29 3.82 -18.30
CA GLY A 348 21.47 3.80 -17.42
C GLY A 348 22.79 4.15 -18.10
N ASN A 349 22.75 4.78 -19.27
CA ASN A 349 23.95 5.27 -19.97
C ASN A 349 23.95 6.79 -20.22
N PRO A 350 23.75 7.62 -19.16
CA PRO A 350 23.83 9.07 -19.27
C PRO A 350 25.26 9.53 -19.54
N THR A 351 25.41 10.52 -20.41
CA THR A 351 26.69 11.24 -20.65
C THR A 351 26.39 12.69 -20.95
N GLU A 352 27.37 13.58 -20.71
CA GLU A 352 27.23 15.01 -21.01
C GLU A 352 26.75 15.28 -22.45
N GLU A 353 27.28 14.54 -23.42
CA GLU A 353 26.91 14.68 -24.84
C GLU A 353 25.46 14.33 -25.12
N LYS A 354 24.93 13.28 -24.44
CA LYS A 354 23.55 12.81 -24.63
C LYS A 354 22.55 13.65 -23.86
N GLU A 355 22.92 14.11 -22.66
CA GLU A 355 22.03 14.85 -21.79
C GLU A 355 21.70 16.25 -22.30
N LEU A 356 22.70 17.00 -22.79
CA LEU A 356 22.49 18.40 -23.16
C LEU A 356 21.36 18.60 -24.18
N PRO A 357 21.25 17.83 -25.30
CA PRO A 357 20.13 17.96 -26.25
C PRO A 357 18.77 17.62 -25.61
N MET A 358 18.73 16.62 -24.71
CA MET A 358 17.49 16.22 -24.05
C MET A 358 17.03 17.24 -23.01
N ILE A 359 17.95 17.86 -22.26
CA ILE A 359 17.65 18.97 -21.35
C ILE A 359 16.96 20.12 -22.09
N GLU A 360 17.50 20.51 -23.25
CA GLU A 360 16.88 21.53 -24.13
C GLU A 360 15.48 21.12 -24.58
N ALA A 361 15.33 19.87 -25.04
CA ALA A 361 14.04 19.36 -25.52
C ALA A 361 13.00 19.26 -24.40
N ALA A 362 13.38 18.79 -23.21
CA ALA A 362 12.51 18.72 -22.04
C ALA A 362 12.04 20.12 -21.57
N ALA A 363 12.95 21.09 -21.52
CA ALA A 363 12.61 22.48 -21.18
C ALA A 363 11.64 23.06 -22.22
N LYS A 364 11.89 22.86 -23.52
CA LYS A 364 11.03 23.32 -24.62
C LYS A 364 9.63 22.68 -24.55
N ALA A 365 9.54 21.41 -24.18
CA ALA A 365 8.27 20.72 -23.99
C ALA A 365 7.51 21.23 -22.74
N GLY A 366 8.19 21.86 -21.79
CA GLY A 366 7.61 22.44 -20.60
C GLY A 366 7.76 21.57 -19.35
N CYS A 367 8.72 20.67 -19.28
CA CYS A 367 9.06 19.95 -18.06
C CYS A 367 9.58 20.91 -16.97
N GLU A 368 9.36 20.55 -15.71
CA GLU A 368 9.72 21.38 -14.55
C GLU A 368 10.81 20.73 -13.68
N TYR A 369 10.96 19.42 -13.76
CA TYR A 369 12.06 18.63 -13.20
C TYR A 369 12.80 17.91 -14.33
N TYR A 370 14.12 17.79 -14.20
CA TYR A 370 14.95 16.96 -15.05
C TYR A 370 15.80 16.02 -14.21
N VAL A 371 15.55 14.72 -14.33
CA VAL A 371 16.17 13.68 -13.50
C VAL A 371 17.13 12.85 -14.34
N ILE A 372 18.42 12.90 -13.99
CA ILE A 372 19.43 11.96 -14.50
C ILE A 372 19.34 10.70 -13.67
N ASP A 373 18.94 9.60 -14.31
CA ASP A 373 18.69 8.32 -13.67
C ASP A 373 19.99 7.51 -13.44
N ALA A 374 19.91 6.21 -13.23
CA ALA A 374 21.02 5.32 -12.91
C ALA A 374 22.22 5.44 -13.89
N GLY A 375 23.42 5.17 -13.39
CA GLY A 375 24.65 5.12 -14.18
C GLY A 375 25.54 6.37 -14.12
N TRP A 376 25.05 7.51 -13.64
CA TRP A 376 25.82 8.77 -13.58
C TRP A 376 27.14 8.69 -12.79
N TYR A 377 27.26 7.73 -11.88
CA TYR A 377 28.42 7.51 -10.99
C TYR A 377 29.36 6.39 -11.49
N ALA A 378 28.89 5.51 -12.39
CA ALA A 378 29.69 4.42 -12.91
C ALA A 378 30.54 4.85 -14.12
N THR A 379 31.71 4.24 -14.32
CA THR A 379 32.50 4.49 -15.52
C THR A 379 31.79 3.94 -16.78
N LEU A 380 32.18 4.41 -17.95
CA LEU A 380 31.59 3.93 -19.22
C LEU A 380 31.80 2.43 -19.50
N ARG A 381 32.73 1.81 -18.77
CA ARG A 381 33.10 0.39 -18.93
C ARG A 381 32.49 -0.53 -17.87
N GLU A 382 31.90 0.04 -16.81
CA GLU A 382 31.33 -0.70 -15.69
C GLU A 382 29.83 -0.91 -15.87
N ASP A 383 29.37 -2.03 -15.37
CA ASP A 383 27.96 -2.25 -15.07
C ASP A 383 27.61 -1.40 -13.85
N TRP A 384 26.79 -0.36 -14.06
CA TRP A 384 26.40 0.57 -13.01
C TRP A 384 25.80 -0.13 -11.78
N SER A 385 25.09 -1.25 -12.00
CA SER A 385 24.41 -1.97 -10.91
C SER A 385 25.38 -2.64 -9.93
N GLN A 386 26.60 -2.95 -10.35
CA GLN A 386 27.63 -3.60 -9.54
C GLN A 386 28.52 -2.61 -8.79
N THR A 387 28.45 -1.32 -9.12
CA THR A 387 29.31 -0.26 -8.55
C THR A 387 28.54 0.77 -7.70
N ILE A 388 27.27 0.52 -7.45
CA ILE A 388 26.42 1.34 -6.58
C ILE A 388 27.09 1.52 -5.20
N GLY A 389 27.09 2.76 -4.67
CA GLY A 389 27.51 3.03 -3.28
C GLY A 389 28.39 4.25 -3.10
N ALA A 390 29.32 4.56 -4.01
CA ALA A 390 30.21 5.72 -3.86
C ALA A 390 29.50 7.06 -4.13
N TRP A 391 28.55 7.06 -5.06
CA TRP A 391 27.73 8.21 -5.45
C TRP A 391 28.54 9.42 -5.88
N GLN A 392 29.68 9.18 -6.54
CA GLN A 392 30.54 10.21 -7.10
C GLN A 392 30.37 10.27 -8.61
N PRO A 393 30.26 11.46 -9.24
CA PRO A 393 30.19 11.59 -10.68
C PRO A 393 31.39 10.97 -11.38
N SER A 394 31.17 10.17 -12.42
CA SER A 394 32.24 9.56 -13.19
C SER A 394 32.86 10.56 -14.17
N PRO A 395 34.19 10.83 -14.13
CA PRO A 395 34.82 11.85 -14.98
C PRO A 395 34.76 11.54 -16.49
N ASP A 396 34.69 10.27 -16.87
CA ASP A 396 34.59 9.86 -18.28
C ASP A 396 33.18 10.09 -18.88
N ARG A 397 32.15 10.17 -18.02
CA ARG A 397 30.78 10.56 -18.41
C ARG A 397 30.59 12.08 -18.43
N TRP A 398 31.26 12.78 -17.53
CA TRP A 398 31.12 14.21 -17.28
C TRP A 398 32.45 14.95 -17.43
N PRO A 399 32.98 15.12 -18.67
CA PRO A 399 34.29 15.74 -18.89
C PRO A 399 34.42 17.16 -18.32
N ARG A 400 33.32 17.94 -18.29
CA ARG A 400 33.28 19.29 -17.68
C ARG A 400 32.73 19.28 -16.25
N GLY A 401 32.47 18.07 -15.69
CA GLY A 401 31.85 17.84 -14.40
C GLY A 401 30.33 17.79 -14.45
N LEU A 402 29.72 16.96 -13.61
CA LEU A 402 28.26 16.84 -13.50
C LEU A 402 27.57 18.17 -13.19
N ALA A 403 28.20 19.02 -12.36
CA ALA A 403 27.69 20.35 -12.03
C ALA A 403 27.41 21.20 -13.27
N PHE A 404 28.24 21.12 -14.31
CA PHE A 404 28.03 21.84 -15.58
C PHE A 404 26.72 21.45 -16.25
N VAL A 405 26.38 20.17 -16.25
CA VAL A 405 25.13 19.65 -16.85
C VAL A 405 23.92 20.07 -16.00
N LEU A 406 24.02 19.93 -14.66
CA LEU A 406 22.95 20.33 -13.75
C LEU A 406 22.73 21.85 -13.71
N ASP A 407 23.78 22.65 -13.92
CA ASP A 407 23.65 24.11 -14.10
C ASP A 407 22.87 24.43 -15.38
N ARG A 408 23.03 23.65 -16.46
CA ARG A 408 22.22 23.84 -17.67
C ARG A 408 20.73 23.56 -17.41
N VAL A 409 20.39 22.55 -16.62
CA VAL A 409 19.02 22.30 -16.18
C VAL A 409 18.43 23.52 -15.49
N LYS A 410 19.16 24.10 -14.52
CA LYS A 410 18.75 25.31 -13.77
C LYS A 410 18.61 26.55 -14.65
N GLN A 411 19.55 26.76 -15.59
CA GLN A 411 19.51 27.89 -16.53
C GLN A 411 18.25 27.89 -17.40
N LEU A 412 17.71 26.70 -17.68
CA LEU A 412 16.46 26.52 -18.43
C LEU A 412 15.20 26.53 -17.55
N GLY A 413 15.34 26.84 -16.26
CA GLY A 413 14.23 27.00 -15.32
C GLY A 413 13.68 25.68 -14.73
N MET A 414 14.37 24.57 -14.94
CA MET A 414 14.03 23.28 -14.35
C MET A 414 14.82 23.04 -13.05
N VAL A 415 14.28 22.15 -12.19
CA VAL A 415 14.97 21.67 -11.00
C VAL A 415 15.74 20.40 -11.33
N PRO A 416 17.07 20.32 -11.04
CA PRO A 416 17.83 19.12 -11.28
C PRO A 416 17.51 18.00 -10.29
N GLY A 417 17.47 16.78 -10.79
CA GLY A 417 17.27 15.56 -10.02
C GLY A 417 18.32 14.50 -10.33
N LEU A 418 18.56 13.62 -9.34
CA LEU A 418 19.44 12.47 -9.48
C LEU A 418 18.80 11.20 -8.91
N TRP A 419 19.14 10.07 -9.49
CA TRP A 419 18.79 8.75 -9.02
C TRP A 419 19.75 8.24 -7.95
N LEU A 420 19.20 7.56 -6.95
CA LEU A 420 19.93 6.80 -5.94
C LEU A 420 19.25 5.46 -5.68
N GLU A 421 20.04 4.46 -5.28
CA GLU A 421 19.56 3.22 -4.65
C GLU A 421 20.20 3.10 -3.25
N PRO A 422 19.68 3.85 -2.25
CA PRO A 422 20.37 4.11 -0.99
C PRO A 422 20.43 2.91 -0.06
N GLU A 423 19.63 1.87 -0.29
CA GLU A 423 19.52 0.69 0.57
C GLU A 423 20.50 -0.44 0.19
N VAL A 424 21.34 -0.23 -0.83
CA VAL A 424 22.23 -1.27 -1.33
C VAL A 424 23.64 -0.77 -1.59
N ALA A 425 24.58 -1.71 -1.66
CA ALA A 425 25.94 -1.52 -2.16
C ALA A 425 26.22 -2.57 -3.24
N GLY A 426 26.65 -2.14 -4.41
CA GLY A 426 27.06 -3.04 -5.49
C GLY A 426 28.23 -3.93 -5.02
N ALA A 427 28.20 -5.20 -5.39
CA ALA A 427 29.20 -6.17 -4.90
C ALA A 427 30.64 -5.84 -5.26
N LYS A 428 30.87 -5.03 -6.30
CA LYS A 428 32.18 -4.54 -6.72
C LYS A 428 32.49 -3.11 -6.23
N SER A 429 31.56 -2.47 -5.53
CA SER A 429 31.76 -1.10 -5.04
C SER A 429 32.83 -1.07 -3.93
N GLN A 430 33.52 0.05 -3.84
CA GLN A 430 34.45 0.34 -2.76
C GLN A 430 33.75 0.23 -1.39
N LEU A 431 32.52 0.69 -1.29
CA LEU A 431 31.69 0.61 -0.08
C LEU A 431 31.57 -0.85 0.41
N ALA A 432 31.23 -1.77 -0.49
CA ALA A 432 31.08 -3.19 -0.16
C ALA A 432 32.39 -3.84 0.26
N GLN A 433 33.53 -3.39 -0.27
CA GLN A 433 34.84 -3.94 0.04
C GLN A 433 35.44 -3.43 1.36
N GLU A 434 35.19 -2.18 1.71
CA GLU A 434 35.83 -1.51 2.86
C GLU A 434 34.99 -1.60 4.15
N GLN A 435 33.64 -1.74 4.04
CA GLN A 435 32.81 -1.72 5.22
C GLN A 435 32.67 -3.09 5.88
N PRO A 436 32.57 -3.16 7.22
CA PRO A 436 32.42 -4.42 7.95
C PRO A 436 31.01 -5.01 7.76
N ASP A 437 30.84 -6.30 8.09
CA ASP A 437 29.56 -7.01 7.96
C ASP A 437 28.42 -6.38 8.73
N SER A 438 28.70 -5.64 9.80
CA SER A 438 27.69 -4.89 10.57
C SER A 438 26.98 -3.77 9.80
N TRP A 439 27.48 -3.40 8.61
CA TRP A 439 26.81 -2.45 7.72
C TRP A 439 25.71 -3.09 6.88
N PHE A 440 25.68 -4.40 6.82
CA PHE A 440 24.84 -5.15 5.89
C PHE A 440 23.84 -6.05 6.62
N LEU A 441 22.73 -6.35 5.96
CA LEU A 441 21.89 -7.47 6.38
C LEU A 441 22.68 -8.77 6.28
N VAL A 442 22.66 -9.58 7.34
CA VAL A 442 23.42 -10.82 7.46
C VAL A 442 22.47 -11.97 7.77
N ARG A 443 22.69 -13.11 7.14
CA ARG A 443 22.00 -14.37 7.41
C ARG A 443 23.00 -15.52 7.46
N HIS A 444 22.89 -16.33 8.52
CA HIS A 444 23.79 -17.47 8.74
C HIS A 444 25.26 -17.05 8.65
N GLY A 445 25.60 -15.87 9.20
CA GLY A 445 26.96 -15.33 9.21
C GLY A 445 27.48 -14.84 7.84
N LYS A 446 26.60 -14.63 6.85
CA LYS A 446 26.95 -14.10 5.52
C LYS A 446 26.10 -12.91 5.15
N ARG A 447 26.71 -11.91 4.50
CA ARG A 447 25.97 -10.76 3.95
C ARG A 447 24.91 -11.24 2.96
N VAL A 448 23.71 -10.69 3.05
CA VAL A 448 22.65 -10.94 2.07
C VAL A 448 23.07 -10.34 0.73
N LEU A 449 23.24 -11.20 -0.27
CA LEU A 449 23.59 -10.82 -1.64
C LEU A 449 22.44 -11.17 -2.59
N LYS A 450 21.94 -10.19 -3.31
CA LYS A 450 20.87 -10.35 -4.28
C LYS A 450 21.20 -9.56 -5.54
N ASN A 451 21.11 -10.16 -6.70
CA ASN A 451 21.37 -9.52 -7.99
C ASN A 451 22.62 -8.62 -7.99
N SER A 452 23.76 -9.18 -7.52
CA SER A 452 25.04 -8.47 -7.37
C SER A 452 25.04 -7.23 -6.46
N ARG A 453 24.10 -7.14 -5.52
CA ARG A 453 24.00 -6.08 -4.50
C ARG A 453 23.96 -6.65 -3.11
N TYR A 454 24.72 -6.07 -2.19
CA TYR A 454 24.58 -6.29 -0.74
C TYR A 454 23.58 -5.28 -0.18
N LEU A 455 22.70 -5.73 0.72
CA LEU A 455 21.69 -4.88 1.34
C LEU A 455 22.29 -4.22 2.58
N LEU A 456 22.19 -2.90 2.68
CA LEU A 456 22.64 -2.12 3.83
C LEU A 456 21.66 -2.25 4.99
N ASP A 457 22.16 -2.25 6.22
CA ASP A 457 21.35 -2.34 7.43
C ASP A 457 21.12 -0.96 8.05
N PHE A 458 19.94 -0.40 7.89
CA PHE A 458 19.57 0.92 8.43
C PHE A 458 19.51 0.99 9.97
N ARG A 459 19.53 -0.16 10.67
CA ARG A 459 19.66 -0.20 12.13
C ARG A 459 21.05 0.25 12.58
N ASN A 460 22.05 0.17 11.70
CA ASN A 460 23.39 0.69 11.96
C ASN A 460 23.45 2.20 11.72
N PRO A 461 23.73 3.02 12.75
CA PRO A 461 23.76 4.46 12.61
C PRO A 461 24.91 4.98 11.72
N GLU A 462 25.91 4.16 11.43
CA GLU A 462 26.98 4.55 10.51
C GLU A 462 26.52 4.54 9.06
N VAL A 463 25.64 3.61 8.70
CA VAL A 463 24.99 3.55 7.38
C VAL A 463 24.18 4.82 7.14
N THR A 464 23.31 5.19 8.07
CA THR A 464 22.47 6.39 7.95
C THR A 464 23.31 7.67 7.91
N ARG A 465 24.37 7.77 8.72
CA ARG A 465 25.32 8.91 8.67
C ARG A 465 26.07 9.00 7.34
N TYR A 466 26.42 7.86 6.75
CA TYR A 466 27.04 7.83 5.42
C TYR A 466 26.08 8.38 4.37
N LEU A 467 24.85 7.89 4.35
CA LEU A 467 23.81 8.35 3.41
C LEU A 467 23.44 9.82 3.62
N ASP A 468 23.44 10.30 4.86
CA ASP A 468 23.28 11.72 5.15
C ASP A 468 24.32 12.58 4.44
N ARG A 469 25.61 12.19 4.53
CA ARG A 469 26.69 12.89 3.80
C ARG A 469 26.54 12.85 2.28
N VAL A 470 25.99 11.73 1.76
CA VAL A 470 25.68 11.63 0.33
C VAL A 470 24.61 12.66 -0.05
N ILE A 471 23.48 12.68 0.64
CA ILE A 471 22.39 13.63 0.37
C ILE A 471 22.85 15.08 0.57
N ASP A 472 23.59 15.36 1.65
CA ASP A 472 24.13 16.71 1.92
C ASP A 472 24.96 17.22 0.73
N ARG A 473 25.84 16.37 0.19
CA ARG A 473 26.62 16.68 -1.00
C ARG A 473 25.75 16.94 -2.24
N LEU A 474 24.75 16.08 -2.50
CA LEU A 474 23.86 16.28 -3.65
C LEU A 474 23.11 17.61 -3.56
N VAL A 475 22.63 17.96 -2.39
CA VAL A 475 21.86 19.19 -2.17
C VAL A 475 22.77 20.43 -2.20
N HIS A 476 23.92 20.38 -1.53
CA HIS A 476 24.75 21.57 -1.37
C HIS A 476 25.73 21.79 -2.53
N ASP A 477 26.39 20.72 -3.02
CA ASP A 477 27.43 20.89 -4.05
C ASP A 477 26.81 20.90 -5.46
N PHE A 478 25.68 20.20 -5.67
CA PHE A 478 25.03 20.08 -6.98
C PHE A 478 23.68 20.80 -7.08
N ALA A 479 23.17 21.33 -5.98
CA ALA A 479 21.87 22.00 -5.90
C ALA A 479 20.71 21.10 -6.38
N VAL A 480 20.79 19.79 -6.10
CA VAL A 480 19.74 18.81 -6.43
C VAL A 480 18.52 19.09 -5.56
N GLY A 481 17.36 19.25 -6.22
CA GLY A 481 16.08 19.45 -5.56
C GLY A 481 15.12 18.26 -5.69
N TYR A 482 15.52 17.21 -6.41
CA TYR A 482 14.73 16.00 -6.65
C TYR A 482 15.64 14.76 -6.56
N VAL A 483 15.24 13.76 -5.79
CA VAL A 483 15.94 12.49 -5.66
C VAL A 483 14.98 11.34 -5.96
N LYS A 484 15.27 10.56 -6.99
CA LYS A 484 14.59 9.28 -7.20
C LYS A 484 15.32 8.22 -6.36
N MET A 485 14.65 7.75 -5.31
CA MET A 485 15.14 6.66 -4.46
C MET A 485 14.53 5.35 -4.92
N ASP A 486 15.35 4.56 -5.56
CA ASP A 486 14.99 3.25 -6.10
C ASP A 486 15.39 2.12 -5.16
N TYR A 487 14.82 0.95 -5.36
CA TYR A 487 15.14 -0.27 -4.63
C TYR A 487 14.83 -1.50 -5.47
N ASN A 488 15.87 -2.04 -6.14
CA ASN A 488 15.73 -3.04 -7.21
C ASN A 488 16.01 -4.48 -6.77
N VAL A 489 16.05 -4.72 -5.47
CA VAL A 489 16.26 -6.06 -4.91
C VAL A 489 15.46 -6.24 -3.63
N ASP A 490 14.84 -7.39 -3.45
CA ASP A 490 14.15 -7.72 -2.22
C ASP A 490 15.07 -8.43 -1.22
N SER A 491 14.93 -8.08 0.08
CA SER A 491 15.67 -8.67 1.20
C SER A 491 15.23 -10.09 1.55
N LEU A 492 14.09 -10.54 0.99
CA LEU A 492 13.44 -11.80 1.38
C LEU A 492 13.13 -11.82 2.90
N GLN A 493 13.62 -12.83 3.60
CA GLN A 493 13.34 -13.02 5.03
C GLN A 493 14.12 -12.07 5.97
N GLY A 494 15.00 -11.20 5.45
CA GLY A 494 15.70 -10.19 6.26
C GLY A 494 17.03 -10.65 6.86
N THR A 495 17.27 -10.38 8.15
CA THR A 495 18.56 -10.54 8.81
C THR A 495 18.44 -11.13 10.22
N ASP A 496 19.33 -12.08 10.55
CA ASP A 496 19.47 -12.67 11.89
C ASP A 496 20.54 -11.96 12.74
N LEU A 497 21.25 -10.99 12.19
CA LEU A 497 22.27 -10.22 12.93
C LEU A 497 21.59 -9.30 13.97
N ASN A 498 21.90 -9.53 15.26
CA ASN A 498 21.35 -8.74 16.37
C ASN A 498 19.82 -8.63 16.32
N ALA A 499 19.13 -9.74 16.10
CA ALA A 499 17.69 -9.85 16.04
C ALA A 499 17.21 -11.17 16.65
N ASP A 500 15.99 -11.18 17.18
CA ASP A 500 15.38 -12.40 17.70
C ASP A 500 15.08 -13.40 16.58
N SER A 501 14.72 -12.87 15.41
CA SER A 501 14.39 -13.66 14.22
C SER A 501 14.72 -12.87 12.96
N PRO A 502 14.87 -13.53 11.80
CA PRO A 502 15.16 -12.84 10.55
C PRO A 502 14.10 -11.80 10.15
N GLY A 503 12.83 -12.14 10.29
CA GLY A 503 11.72 -11.22 9.98
C GLY A 503 11.62 -10.06 10.98
N GLN A 504 11.97 -10.28 12.26
CA GLN A 504 12.06 -9.21 13.25
C GLN A 504 13.21 -8.25 12.94
N GLY A 505 14.35 -8.77 12.53
CA GLY A 505 15.49 -7.95 12.09
C GLY A 505 15.11 -7.08 10.89
N LEU A 506 14.34 -7.61 9.93
CA LEU A 506 13.83 -6.86 8.79
C LEU A 506 12.82 -5.78 9.22
N LEU A 507 11.91 -6.09 10.14
CA LEU A 507 10.94 -5.13 10.67
C LEU A 507 11.65 -3.91 11.28
N GLU A 508 12.69 -4.14 12.08
CA GLU A 508 13.45 -3.04 12.70
C GLU A 508 14.29 -2.26 11.68
N HIS A 509 14.85 -2.94 10.67
CA HIS A 509 15.51 -2.28 9.52
C HIS A 509 14.52 -1.37 8.79
N ASN A 510 13.33 -1.85 8.44
CA ASN A 510 12.31 -1.07 7.76
C ASN A 510 11.85 0.14 8.58
N ARG A 511 11.70 -0.01 9.90
CA ARG A 511 11.40 1.10 10.81
C ARG A 511 12.51 2.14 10.85
N ALA A 512 13.76 1.71 10.84
CA ALA A 512 14.92 2.59 10.82
C ALA A 512 15.03 3.36 9.49
N LEU A 513 14.74 2.73 8.35
CA LEU A 513 14.64 3.39 7.05
C LEU A 513 13.58 4.50 7.07
N LEU A 514 12.37 4.21 7.56
CA LEU A 514 11.30 5.20 7.67
C LEU A 514 11.68 6.37 8.59
N ALA A 515 12.36 6.09 9.69
CA ALA A 515 12.87 7.13 10.59
C ALA A 515 13.95 8.00 9.94
N TRP A 516 14.84 7.41 9.14
CA TRP A 516 15.83 8.13 8.35
C TRP A 516 15.19 9.06 7.32
N LEU A 517 14.18 8.58 6.57
CA LEU A 517 13.42 9.40 5.62
C LEU A 517 12.74 10.58 6.31
N GLU A 518 12.14 10.37 7.49
CA GLU A 518 11.56 11.46 8.27
C GLU A 518 12.62 12.48 8.73
N GLY A 519 13.80 12.02 9.11
CA GLY A 519 14.94 12.87 9.44
C GLY A 519 15.40 13.72 8.25
N LEU A 520 15.47 13.10 7.07
CA LEU A 520 15.83 13.75 5.83
C LEU A 520 14.84 14.85 5.44
N LEU A 521 13.52 14.57 5.50
CA LEU A 521 12.48 15.56 5.20
C LEU A 521 12.38 16.69 6.23
N ARG A 522 12.82 16.49 7.46
CA ARG A 522 12.97 17.59 8.43
C ARG A 522 14.14 18.48 8.08
N ARG A 523 15.26 17.92 7.63
CA ARG A 523 16.47 18.66 7.24
C ARG A 523 16.29 19.40 5.91
N TYR A 524 15.62 18.77 4.95
CA TYR A 524 15.36 19.29 3.61
C TYR A 524 13.87 19.28 3.27
N PRO A 525 13.07 20.20 3.84
CA PRO A 525 11.60 20.18 3.71
C PRO A 525 11.07 20.44 2.30
N THR A 526 11.92 20.93 1.39
CA THR A 526 11.57 21.20 -0.02
C THR A 526 12.14 20.16 -0.99
N LEU A 527 12.91 19.20 -0.50
CA LEU A 527 13.45 18.12 -1.32
C LEU A 527 12.32 17.20 -1.76
N ILE A 528 12.23 16.93 -3.05
CA ILE A 528 11.31 15.95 -3.62
C ILE A 528 11.98 14.59 -3.55
N ILE A 529 11.28 13.62 -2.98
CA ILE A 529 11.68 12.21 -2.99
C ILE A 529 10.66 11.44 -3.81
N GLU A 530 11.12 10.82 -4.88
CA GLU A 530 10.38 9.82 -5.65
C GLU A 530 10.70 8.43 -5.08
N ASN A 531 9.67 7.70 -4.67
CA ASN A 531 9.75 6.29 -4.30
C ASN A 531 9.65 5.42 -5.54
N CYS A 532 10.56 4.47 -5.66
CA CYS A 532 10.58 3.45 -6.70
C CYS A 532 11.03 2.12 -6.07
N GLY A 533 10.48 1.03 -6.52
CA GLY A 533 10.91 -0.31 -6.18
C GLY A 533 10.80 -1.17 -7.44
N SER A 534 11.71 -0.97 -8.41
CA SER A 534 11.53 -1.44 -9.79
C SER A 534 10.12 -1.08 -10.28
N GLY A 535 9.78 0.21 -10.24
CA GLY A 535 8.41 0.69 -10.41
C GLY A 535 7.56 0.46 -9.14
N GLY A 536 6.52 -0.36 -9.25
CA GLY A 536 5.50 -0.53 -8.22
C GLY A 536 5.75 -1.65 -7.21
N GLY A 537 7.00 -2.12 -7.00
CA GLY A 537 7.30 -3.17 -6.01
C GLY A 537 7.16 -2.75 -4.54
N ARG A 538 7.02 -1.43 -4.27
CA ARG A 538 6.91 -0.87 -2.91
C ARG A 538 5.99 0.36 -2.85
N MET A 539 4.70 0.16 -3.23
CA MET A 539 3.66 1.21 -3.25
C MET A 539 2.81 1.23 -1.97
N ASP A 540 3.41 1.13 -0.80
CA ASP A 540 2.71 1.16 0.48
C ASP A 540 2.69 2.55 1.13
N TYR A 541 1.73 2.79 2.04
CA TYR A 541 1.61 4.07 2.72
C TYR A 541 2.53 4.26 3.94
N ALA A 542 3.40 3.33 4.26
CA ALA A 542 4.55 3.62 5.11
C ALA A 542 5.59 4.46 4.32
N MET A 543 5.88 4.06 3.09
CA MET A 543 6.77 4.82 2.19
C MET A 543 6.09 6.09 1.67
N LEU A 544 4.88 5.99 1.10
CA LEU A 544 4.18 7.11 0.45
C LEU A 544 3.79 8.25 1.41
N SER A 545 3.71 7.98 2.71
CA SER A 545 3.55 9.04 3.72
C SER A 545 4.80 9.92 3.89
N ARG A 546 5.93 9.48 3.36
CA ARG A 546 7.25 10.13 3.47
C ARG A 546 7.84 10.54 2.12
N THR A 547 7.18 10.23 1.03
CA THR A 547 7.64 10.54 -0.32
C THR A 547 6.58 11.34 -1.07
N GLN A 548 7.01 12.21 -1.99
CA GLN A 548 6.11 13.11 -2.72
C GLN A 548 5.63 12.50 -4.02
N VAL A 549 6.39 11.54 -4.55
CA VAL A 549 6.17 10.94 -5.86
C VAL A 549 6.32 9.42 -5.75
N GLN A 550 5.50 8.68 -6.47
CA GLN A 550 5.60 7.23 -6.69
C GLN A 550 5.81 6.95 -8.16
N SER A 551 6.89 6.26 -8.50
CA SER A 551 7.04 5.60 -9.80
C SER A 551 6.09 4.41 -9.86
N ALA A 552 5.05 4.47 -10.71
CA ALA A 552 3.96 3.51 -10.64
C ALA A 552 4.32 2.14 -11.24
N THR A 553 5.25 2.10 -12.22
CA THR A 553 5.63 0.89 -12.96
C THR A 553 6.90 1.13 -13.76
N ASP A 554 7.61 0.06 -14.10
CA ASP A 554 8.70 0.06 -15.09
C ASP A 554 8.24 -0.41 -16.48
N GLN A 555 6.93 -0.50 -16.73
CA GLN A 555 6.42 -0.97 -18.01
C GLN A 555 6.83 -0.05 -19.17
N GLU A 556 7.55 -0.58 -20.17
CA GLU A 556 8.00 0.15 -21.35
C GLU A 556 7.03 0.07 -22.53
N ASP A 557 6.13 -0.92 -22.54
CA ASP A 557 5.07 -1.02 -23.54
C ASP A 557 3.92 -0.05 -23.16
N TYR A 558 3.85 1.06 -23.90
CA TYR A 558 2.86 2.10 -23.65
C TYR A 558 1.40 1.63 -23.79
N LEU A 559 1.12 0.53 -24.49
CA LEU A 559 -0.22 -0.01 -24.65
C LEU A 559 -0.73 -0.70 -23.37
N ARG A 560 0.16 -1.15 -22.49
CA ARG A 560 -0.18 -1.75 -21.20
C ARG A 560 -0.37 -0.73 -20.08
N LEU A 561 0.21 0.45 -20.23
CA LEU A 561 0.17 1.49 -19.20
C LEU A 561 -1.25 1.92 -18.78
N PRO A 562 -2.25 2.08 -19.68
CA PRO A 562 -3.60 2.46 -19.27
C PRO A 562 -4.21 1.54 -18.20
N ALA A 563 -4.03 0.22 -18.35
CA ALA A 563 -4.55 -0.76 -17.39
C ALA A 563 -3.83 -0.65 -16.03
N ILE A 564 -2.49 -0.57 -16.05
CA ILE A 564 -1.67 -0.44 -14.84
C ILE A 564 -1.99 0.85 -14.09
N ILE A 565 -2.06 1.99 -14.79
CA ILE A 565 -2.34 3.29 -14.18
C ILE A 565 -3.77 3.35 -13.61
N THR A 566 -4.73 2.79 -14.32
CA THR A 566 -6.12 2.68 -13.82
C THR A 566 -6.16 1.87 -12.53
N GLY A 567 -5.53 0.70 -12.49
CA GLY A 567 -5.45 -0.13 -11.28
C GLY A 567 -4.70 0.55 -10.13
N SER A 568 -3.55 1.16 -10.43
CA SER A 568 -2.71 1.85 -9.43
C SER A 568 -3.39 3.08 -8.81
N SER A 569 -4.33 3.71 -9.52
CA SER A 569 -5.10 4.85 -9.00
C SER A 569 -5.98 4.50 -7.79
N ALA A 570 -6.29 3.23 -7.57
CA ALA A 570 -6.96 2.75 -6.36
C ALA A 570 -6.01 2.66 -5.16
N ALA A 571 -4.71 2.55 -5.40
CA ALA A 571 -3.69 2.33 -4.37
C ALA A 571 -2.87 3.58 -4.05
N VAL A 572 -2.66 4.48 -5.00
CA VAL A 572 -1.79 5.67 -4.89
C VAL A 572 -2.59 6.93 -5.17
N LEU A 573 -2.35 7.99 -4.40
CA LEU A 573 -2.98 9.29 -4.64
C LEU A 573 -2.61 9.83 -6.03
N PRO A 574 -3.55 10.38 -6.80
CA PRO A 574 -3.28 10.95 -8.12
C PRO A 574 -2.14 11.98 -8.13
N GLU A 575 -2.05 12.82 -7.09
CA GLU A 575 -1.00 13.82 -6.91
C GLU A 575 0.36 13.25 -6.52
N GLN A 576 0.45 11.96 -6.16
CA GLN A 576 1.70 11.25 -5.92
C GLN A 576 2.09 10.32 -7.07
N MET A 577 1.14 9.85 -7.87
CA MET A 577 1.34 8.82 -8.87
C MET A 577 1.97 9.38 -10.15
N ALA A 578 3.26 9.12 -10.35
CA ALA A 578 3.98 9.46 -11.57
C ALA A 578 3.71 8.40 -12.65
N CYS A 579 3.15 8.85 -13.77
CA CYS A 579 2.77 8.01 -14.89
C CYS A 579 3.65 8.30 -16.09
N TRP A 580 4.25 7.25 -16.63
CA TRP A 580 5.11 7.38 -17.79
C TRP A 580 4.36 7.87 -19.03
N SER A 581 5.02 8.74 -19.79
CA SER A 581 4.67 9.14 -21.14
C SER A 581 5.92 9.01 -22.02
N TYR A 582 5.86 8.14 -23.02
CA TYR A 582 7.00 7.73 -23.84
C TYR A 582 6.91 8.21 -25.30
N PRO A 583 7.25 9.47 -25.63
CA PRO A 583 7.40 9.87 -27.02
C PRO A 583 8.69 9.28 -27.58
N LEU A 584 8.56 8.19 -28.34
CA LEU A 584 9.67 7.55 -29.03
C LEU A 584 10.09 8.36 -30.23
N ALA A 585 11.34 8.21 -30.72
CA ALA A 585 11.83 8.89 -31.90
C ALA A 585 10.99 8.60 -33.19
N THR A 586 10.28 7.48 -33.20
CA THR A 586 9.39 7.02 -34.27
C THR A 586 7.92 7.34 -34.05
N SER A 587 7.56 7.99 -32.95
CA SER A 587 6.16 8.27 -32.61
C SER A 587 5.51 9.20 -33.62
N ASP A 588 4.33 8.81 -34.07
CA ASP A 588 3.39 9.66 -34.77
C ASP A 588 2.55 10.48 -33.79
N PRO A 589 1.70 11.43 -34.25
CA PRO A 589 0.83 12.21 -33.34
C PRO A 589 -0.17 11.38 -32.56
N ASP A 590 -0.67 10.26 -33.08
CA ASP A 590 -1.61 9.38 -32.36
C ASP A 590 -0.92 8.72 -31.14
N GLN A 591 0.28 8.15 -31.36
CA GLN A 591 1.07 7.53 -30.31
C GLN A 591 1.52 8.56 -29.24
N ALA A 592 1.96 9.74 -29.66
CA ALA A 592 2.35 10.81 -28.74
C ALA A 592 1.17 11.24 -27.87
N SER A 593 -0.02 11.41 -28.47
CA SER A 593 -1.25 11.75 -27.75
C SER A 593 -1.70 10.65 -26.81
N PHE A 594 -1.64 9.38 -27.23
CA PHE A 594 -1.98 8.23 -26.40
C PHE A 594 -1.14 8.23 -25.11
N ASN A 595 0.18 8.41 -25.24
CA ASN A 595 1.09 8.47 -24.09
C ASN A 595 0.77 9.64 -23.15
N MET A 596 0.45 10.82 -23.72
CA MET A 596 0.06 11.97 -22.91
C MET A 596 -1.23 11.71 -22.12
N VAL A 597 -2.28 11.16 -22.79
CA VAL A 597 -3.55 10.80 -22.13
C VAL A 597 -3.30 9.90 -20.92
N THR A 598 -2.37 8.93 -21.06
CA THR A 598 -2.03 7.98 -19.99
C THR A 598 -1.51 8.68 -18.72
N ALA A 599 -0.82 9.80 -18.85
CA ALA A 599 -0.18 10.48 -17.72
C ALA A 599 -1.00 11.66 -17.17
N MET A 600 -1.88 12.27 -17.97
CA MET A 600 -2.44 13.61 -17.66
C MET A 600 -3.46 13.64 -16.52
N LEU A 601 -4.10 12.54 -16.12
CA LEU A 601 -5.00 12.52 -14.97
C LEU A 601 -4.29 12.29 -13.63
N CYS A 602 -2.96 12.09 -13.66
CA CYS A 602 -2.08 11.96 -12.51
C CYS A 602 -0.89 12.90 -12.67
N ARG A 603 0.32 12.50 -12.31
CA ARG A 603 1.51 13.31 -12.57
C ARG A 603 2.19 12.86 -13.87
N ILE A 604 2.49 13.79 -14.75
CA ILE A 604 3.22 13.49 -15.98
C ILE A 604 4.67 13.18 -15.64
N HIS A 605 5.11 11.96 -15.95
CA HIS A 605 6.49 11.51 -15.90
C HIS A 605 6.96 11.25 -17.34
N GLN A 606 7.50 12.29 -17.95
CA GLN A 606 7.95 12.25 -19.32
C GLN A 606 9.27 11.50 -19.41
N SER A 607 9.42 10.62 -20.39
CA SER A 607 10.67 9.96 -20.75
C SER A 607 10.72 9.71 -22.25
N GLY A 608 11.76 9.04 -22.78
CA GLY A 608 11.91 8.79 -24.20
C GLY A 608 12.74 9.88 -24.90
N ARG A 609 12.61 9.96 -26.23
CA ARG A 609 13.54 10.74 -27.06
C ARG A 609 12.90 12.03 -27.56
N LEU A 610 12.56 12.95 -26.63
CA LEU A 610 12.04 14.28 -26.97
C LEU A 610 12.95 15.07 -27.92
N ASP A 611 14.25 14.81 -27.91
CA ASP A 611 15.25 15.42 -28.77
C ASP A 611 15.20 14.92 -30.22
N LYS A 612 14.47 13.82 -30.51
CA LYS A 612 14.46 13.15 -31.80
C LYS A 612 13.07 12.93 -32.42
N ILE A 613 12.00 13.23 -31.70
CA ILE A 613 10.63 13.03 -32.24
C ILE A 613 10.30 14.03 -33.34
N SER A 614 9.33 13.67 -34.21
CA SER A 614 8.84 14.56 -35.27
C SER A 614 8.22 15.86 -34.72
N GLY A 615 8.17 16.91 -35.54
CA GLY A 615 7.57 18.19 -35.14
C GLY A 615 6.11 18.06 -34.72
N ASP A 616 5.31 17.25 -35.41
CA ASP A 616 3.89 17.04 -35.12
C ASP A 616 3.69 16.24 -33.84
N ALA A 617 4.49 15.19 -33.60
CA ALA A 617 4.47 14.44 -32.32
C ALA A 617 4.95 15.32 -31.16
N ALA A 618 5.99 16.14 -31.38
CA ALA A 618 6.45 17.11 -30.37
C ALA A 618 5.38 18.15 -30.03
N ALA A 619 4.59 18.60 -31.02
CA ALA A 619 3.48 19.51 -30.81
C ALA A 619 2.39 18.89 -29.94
N GLN A 620 2.05 17.59 -30.12
CA GLN A 620 1.11 16.89 -29.24
C GLN A 620 1.62 16.86 -27.79
N VAL A 621 2.88 16.50 -27.56
CA VAL A 621 3.46 16.50 -26.19
C VAL A 621 3.40 17.90 -25.57
N GLY A 622 3.86 18.94 -26.27
CA GLY A 622 3.86 20.32 -25.76
C GLY A 622 2.46 20.84 -25.47
N ASN A 623 1.49 20.57 -26.36
CA ASN A 623 0.08 20.94 -26.15
C ASN A 623 -0.54 20.19 -24.95
N GLY A 624 -0.26 18.90 -24.82
CA GLY A 624 -0.69 18.10 -23.67
C GLY A 624 -0.13 18.64 -22.36
N ILE A 625 1.18 18.92 -22.28
CA ILE A 625 1.80 19.50 -21.07
C ILE A 625 1.23 20.89 -20.78
N LYS A 626 1.03 21.72 -21.80
CA LYS A 626 0.42 23.05 -21.61
C LYS A 626 -1.01 22.93 -21.04
N LEU A 627 -1.85 22.10 -21.65
CA LEU A 627 -3.22 21.87 -21.19
C LEU A 627 -3.26 21.30 -19.76
N TYR A 628 -2.38 20.34 -19.46
CA TYR A 628 -2.23 19.80 -18.12
C TYR A 628 -1.96 20.90 -17.10
N LYS A 629 -1.00 21.78 -17.36
CA LYS A 629 -0.65 22.90 -16.48
C LYS A 629 -1.77 23.92 -16.33
N ASP A 630 -2.43 24.26 -17.42
CA ASP A 630 -3.43 25.32 -17.44
C ASP A 630 -4.77 24.89 -16.86
N VAL A 631 -5.14 23.60 -17.03
CA VAL A 631 -6.48 23.10 -16.73
C VAL A 631 -6.44 21.93 -15.73
N ILE A 632 -5.82 20.79 -16.10
CA ILE A 632 -6.05 19.50 -15.41
C ILE A 632 -5.43 19.46 -14.01
N ARG A 633 -4.15 19.81 -13.88
CA ARG A 633 -3.40 19.65 -12.62
C ARG A 633 -3.98 20.39 -11.42
N LYS A 634 -4.80 21.42 -11.65
CA LYS A 634 -5.46 22.20 -10.61
C LYS A 634 -6.49 21.38 -9.83
N HIS A 635 -7.05 20.36 -10.48
CA HIS A 635 -8.09 19.50 -9.92
C HIS A 635 -7.53 18.21 -9.30
N ILE A 636 -6.34 17.75 -9.70
CA ILE A 636 -5.74 16.48 -9.26
C ILE A 636 -5.68 16.37 -7.73
N PRO A 637 -5.21 17.39 -6.96
CA PRO A 637 -5.07 17.26 -5.51
C PRO A 637 -6.40 17.06 -4.74
N GLU A 638 -7.53 17.28 -5.39
CA GLU A 638 -8.87 17.11 -4.82
C GLU A 638 -9.66 16.00 -5.51
N ALA A 639 -9.12 15.43 -6.61
CA ALA A 639 -9.83 14.46 -7.42
C ALA A 639 -9.92 13.09 -6.72
N LEU A 640 -11.07 12.45 -6.86
CA LEU A 640 -11.32 11.06 -6.46
C LEU A 640 -11.40 10.21 -7.73
N PRO A 641 -10.67 9.09 -7.80
CA PRO A 641 -10.75 8.19 -8.95
C PRO A 641 -12.08 7.42 -8.95
N PHE A 642 -12.59 7.14 -10.16
CA PHE A 642 -13.72 6.24 -10.37
C PHE A 642 -13.55 5.45 -11.69
N TYR A 643 -14.24 4.33 -11.81
CA TYR A 643 -13.97 3.33 -12.83
C TYR A 643 -15.23 3.02 -13.64
N PRO A 644 -15.57 3.82 -14.67
CA PRO A 644 -16.84 3.70 -15.38
C PRO A 644 -16.99 2.40 -16.16
N MET A 645 -15.89 1.71 -16.45
CA MET A 645 -15.88 0.39 -17.09
C MET A 645 -15.43 -0.75 -16.16
N GLY A 646 -15.31 -0.47 -14.85
CA GLY A 646 -14.67 -1.39 -13.89
C GLY A 646 -13.16 -1.44 -14.08
N MET A 647 -12.51 -2.37 -13.36
CA MET A 647 -11.06 -2.53 -13.45
C MET A 647 -10.66 -3.24 -14.76
N PRO A 648 -9.62 -2.74 -15.44
CA PRO A 648 -9.11 -3.35 -16.65
C PRO A 648 -8.22 -4.56 -16.38
N ASP A 649 -8.01 -5.36 -17.41
CA ASP A 649 -7.00 -6.42 -17.48
C ASP A 649 -5.88 -5.98 -18.43
N VAL A 650 -4.65 -6.03 -17.98
CA VAL A 650 -3.45 -5.60 -18.75
C VAL A 650 -3.22 -6.44 -20.01
N THR A 651 -3.81 -7.62 -20.10
CA THR A 651 -3.67 -8.53 -21.26
C THR A 651 -4.83 -8.44 -22.24
N ASN A 652 -5.94 -7.78 -21.86
CA ASN A 652 -7.13 -7.71 -22.70
C ASN A 652 -7.16 -6.41 -23.51
N HIS A 653 -6.70 -6.46 -24.74
CA HIS A 653 -6.67 -5.32 -25.65
C HIS A 653 -8.00 -5.06 -26.40
N GLU A 654 -8.92 -5.98 -26.41
CA GLU A 654 -10.23 -5.79 -27.05
C GLU A 654 -11.17 -4.92 -26.21
N ARG A 655 -11.01 -4.99 -24.89
CA ARG A 655 -11.80 -4.20 -23.95
C ARG A 655 -11.17 -2.82 -23.78
N PRO A 656 -11.91 -1.71 -24.04
CA PRO A 656 -11.40 -0.38 -23.78
C PRO A 656 -11.15 -0.15 -22.28
N VAL A 657 -10.21 0.75 -21.98
CA VAL A 657 -9.88 1.16 -20.61
C VAL A 657 -10.44 2.56 -20.35
N ALA A 658 -10.97 2.81 -19.16
CA ALA A 658 -11.43 4.13 -18.77
C ALA A 658 -11.10 4.42 -17.30
N LEU A 659 -10.45 5.57 -17.07
CA LEU A 659 -10.17 6.12 -15.73
C LEU A 659 -10.86 7.46 -15.60
N GLY A 660 -11.76 7.57 -14.63
CA GLY A 660 -12.41 8.83 -14.29
C GLY A 660 -11.78 9.49 -13.06
N MET A 661 -11.76 10.82 -13.07
CA MET A 661 -11.38 11.66 -11.92
C MET A 661 -12.49 12.68 -11.65
N ARG A 662 -12.94 12.76 -10.40
CA ARG A 662 -14.00 13.70 -9.98
C ARG A 662 -13.48 14.59 -8.87
N ALA A 663 -13.53 15.91 -9.11
CA ALA A 663 -13.25 16.96 -8.14
C ALA A 663 -14.44 17.95 -8.05
N PRO A 664 -14.52 18.83 -7.06
CA PRO A 664 -15.59 19.83 -6.98
C PRO A 664 -15.73 20.64 -8.27
N GLY A 665 -16.89 20.56 -8.91
CA GLY A 665 -17.18 21.28 -10.15
C GLY A 665 -16.42 20.79 -11.40
N TRP A 666 -15.77 19.64 -11.33
CA TRP A 666 -14.99 19.10 -12.45
C TRP A 666 -15.04 17.56 -12.48
N THR A 667 -15.29 17.01 -13.64
CA THR A 667 -15.19 15.58 -13.90
C THR A 667 -14.49 15.37 -15.24
N ALA A 668 -13.48 14.53 -15.26
CA ALA A 668 -12.80 14.12 -16.48
C ALA A 668 -12.65 12.60 -16.55
N VAL A 669 -12.67 12.07 -17.76
CA VAL A 669 -12.47 10.64 -18.02
C VAL A 669 -11.43 10.50 -19.11
N ALA A 670 -10.35 9.80 -18.81
CA ALA A 670 -9.42 9.29 -19.83
C ALA A 670 -9.96 7.96 -20.35
N VAL A 671 -10.01 7.84 -21.68
CA VAL A 671 -10.52 6.64 -22.36
C VAL A 671 -9.52 6.21 -23.41
N TRP A 672 -9.18 4.92 -23.41
CA TRP A 672 -8.28 4.32 -24.38
C TRP A 672 -9.00 3.18 -25.10
N ARG A 673 -8.95 3.26 -26.42
CA ARG A 673 -9.28 2.17 -27.33
C ARG A 673 -7.99 1.56 -27.86
N LEU A 674 -7.72 0.32 -27.51
CA LEU A 674 -6.58 -0.44 -28.02
C LEU A 674 -6.98 -1.13 -29.33
N GLU A 675 -7.88 -2.08 -29.24
CA GLU A 675 -8.49 -2.83 -30.35
C GLU A 675 -10.03 -2.82 -30.18
N GLY A 676 -10.76 -3.75 -30.73
CA GLY A 676 -12.22 -3.86 -30.56
C GLY A 676 -13.03 -2.77 -31.29
N SER A 677 -14.24 -2.46 -30.80
CA SER A 677 -15.17 -1.50 -31.41
C SER A 677 -14.57 -0.10 -31.57
N ASP A 678 -14.93 0.59 -32.66
CA ASP A 678 -14.55 1.99 -32.88
C ASP A 678 -15.30 2.96 -31.94
N THR A 679 -16.36 2.50 -31.32
CA THR A 679 -17.19 3.29 -30.40
C THR A 679 -17.14 2.67 -29.01
N VAL A 680 -16.81 3.50 -28.02
CA VAL A 680 -16.75 3.16 -26.60
C VAL A 680 -17.93 3.84 -25.90
N GLU A 681 -18.82 3.05 -25.30
CA GLU A 681 -19.94 3.56 -24.49
C GLU A 681 -19.60 3.50 -23.00
N LEU A 682 -19.75 4.63 -22.30
CA LEU A 682 -19.60 4.71 -20.85
C LEU A 682 -20.96 5.00 -20.19
N PRO A 683 -21.27 4.39 -19.04
CA PRO A 683 -22.51 4.65 -18.28
C PRO A 683 -22.43 5.98 -17.52
N LEU A 684 -22.28 7.07 -18.27
CA LEU A 684 -22.17 8.42 -17.74
C LEU A 684 -23.20 9.35 -18.42
N ASN A 685 -23.99 10.03 -17.60
CA ASN A 685 -24.90 11.05 -18.10
C ASN A 685 -24.13 12.35 -18.33
N ALA A 686 -23.90 12.71 -19.59
CA ALA A 686 -22.99 13.78 -19.96
C ALA A 686 -23.43 14.49 -21.25
N ALA A 687 -24.59 15.18 -21.18
CA ALA A 687 -25.13 15.93 -22.34
C ALA A 687 -24.19 17.03 -22.88
N ASN A 688 -23.30 17.57 -22.05
CA ASN A 688 -22.34 18.61 -22.39
C ASN A 688 -20.90 18.13 -22.52
N ALA A 689 -20.70 16.82 -22.70
CA ALA A 689 -19.37 16.26 -22.80
C ALA A 689 -18.61 16.82 -24.01
N ARG A 690 -17.33 17.07 -23.82
CA ARG A 690 -16.43 17.51 -24.90
C ARG A 690 -15.05 16.87 -24.76
N ILE A 691 -14.42 16.63 -25.89
CA ILE A 691 -13.02 16.23 -25.92
C ILE A 691 -12.18 17.41 -25.42
N LEU A 692 -11.37 17.13 -24.39
CA LEU A 692 -10.41 18.08 -23.85
C LEU A 692 -9.04 17.91 -24.52
N TYR A 693 -8.65 16.65 -24.80
CA TYR A 693 -7.38 16.31 -25.42
C TYR A 693 -7.39 14.91 -26.02
N PRO A 694 -6.79 14.63 -27.18
CA PRO A 694 -6.43 15.63 -28.19
C PRO A 694 -7.68 16.17 -28.90
N ASP A 695 -7.64 17.42 -29.33
CA ASP A 695 -8.77 18.09 -30.00
C ASP A 695 -8.72 18.06 -31.53
N ASN A 696 -7.60 17.55 -32.09
CA ASN A 696 -7.28 17.65 -33.50
C ASN A 696 -7.10 16.28 -34.22
N LEU A 697 -7.43 15.14 -33.56
CA LEU A 697 -7.24 13.79 -34.13
C LEU A 697 -8.54 13.11 -34.59
N GLY A 698 -9.64 13.86 -34.70
CA GLY A 698 -10.91 13.40 -35.25
C GLY A 698 -11.70 12.46 -34.33
N ILE A 699 -11.44 12.48 -33.02
CA ILE A 699 -12.21 11.74 -32.03
C ILE A 699 -13.55 12.46 -31.81
N GLY A 700 -14.67 11.74 -31.92
CA GLY A 700 -16.01 12.26 -31.66
C GLY A 700 -16.52 11.88 -30.29
N VAL A 701 -17.36 12.75 -29.70
CA VAL A 701 -18.06 12.48 -28.43
C VAL A 701 -19.51 12.91 -28.52
N GLU A 702 -20.41 12.07 -28.01
CA GLU A 702 -21.84 12.35 -27.95
C GLU A 702 -22.41 11.82 -26.63
N GLY A 703 -23.13 12.66 -25.90
CA GLY A 703 -23.91 12.27 -24.70
C GLY A 703 -25.38 12.09 -25.06
N LYS A 704 -25.92 10.86 -24.92
CA LYS A 704 -27.30 10.54 -25.21
C LYS A 704 -27.83 9.42 -24.32
N ASP A 705 -29.10 9.53 -23.89
CA ASP A 705 -29.82 8.49 -23.14
C ASP A 705 -29.09 7.97 -21.89
N GLY A 706 -28.42 8.87 -21.15
CA GLY A 706 -27.65 8.54 -19.93
C GLY A 706 -26.31 7.86 -20.19
N LYS A 707 -25.88 7.77 -21.45
CA LYS A 707 -24.59 7.23 -21.87
C LYS A 707 -23.72 8.29 -22.54
N LEU A 708 -22.42 8.09 -22.45
CA LEU A 708 -21.40 8.84 -23.18
C LEU A 708 -20.79 7.92 -24.24
N ALA A 709 -21.02 8.22 -25.53
CA ALA A 709 -20.42 7.50 -26.63
C ALA A 709 -19.19 8.26 -27.17
N ILE A 710 -18.05 7.58 -27.29
CA ILE A 710 -16.80 8.14 -27.81
C ILE A 710 -16.41 7.34 -29.03
N ARG A 711 -16.28 7.99 -30.17
CA ARG A 711 -15.92 7.37 -31.44
C ARG A 711 -14.48 7.68 -31.82
N PHE A 712 -13.69 6.63 -31.97
CA PHE A 712 -12.29 6.70 -32.36
C PHE A 712 -12.13 6.38 -33.84
N PRO A 713 -11.47 7.25 -34.64
CA PRO A 713 -11.27 7.00 -36.07
C PRO A 713 -10.30 5.83 -36.35
N ARG A 714 -9.43 5.49 -35.40
CA ARG A 714 -8.44 4.41 -35.51
C ARG A 714 -8.28 3.65 -34.18
N SER A 715 -7.65 2.47 -34.19
CA SER A 715 -7.19 1.75 -33.01
C SER A 715 -5.98 2.43 -32.35
N LYS A 716 -5.67 2.05 -31.12
CA LYS A 716 -4.53 2.55 -30.33
C LYS A 716 -4.57 4.07 -30.15
N MET A 717 -5.76 4.60 -29.88
CA MET A 717 -5.99 6.00 -29.55
C MET A 717 -6.51 6.16 -28.14
N GLY A 718 -6.23 7.32 -27.56
CA GLY A 718 -6.77 7.73 -26.26
C GLY A 718 -7.26 9.17 -26.29
N CYS A 719 -8.20 9.50 -25.40
CA CYS A 719 -8.64 10.88 -25.20
C CYS A 719 -9.01 11.16 -23.75
N ILE A 720 -9.02 12.43 -23.40
CA ILE A 720 -9.61 12.95 -22.17
C ILE A 720 -10.89 13.71 -22.53
N VAL A 721 -11.98 13.30 -21.90
CA VAL A 721 -13.30 13.94 -22.01
C VAL A 721 -13.60 14.64 -20.70
N VAL A 722 -14.09 15.88 -20.77
CA VAL A 722 -14.69 16.60 -19.63
C VAL A 722 -16.20 16.47 -19.72
N VAL A 723 -16.83 16.21 -18.57
CA VAL A 723 -18.26 15.89 -18.44
C VAL A 723 -18.97 16.94 -17.63
#